data_3e78476db367a47235daae71aad77c47
#
_entry.id   3e78476db367a47235daae71aad77c47
#
_cell.length_a   1.000
_cell.length_b   1.000
_cell.length_c   1.000
_cell.angle_alpha   90.00
_cell.angle_beta   90.00
_cell.angle_gamma   90.00
#
_symmetry.space_group_name_H-M   'P 1'
#
loop_
_entity.id
_entity.type
_entity.pdbx_description
1 polymer ?
#
loop_
_entity_poly.entity_id
_entity_poly.type
_entity_poly.pdbx_seq_one_letter_code
_entity_poly.pdbx_strand_id
1 'polypeptide(L)'
;MGIQFTHNKFRIAVAILICILFLCLLPQLFFPADPIQTGAYASTYTANEAASWDTVLSAHPDMTHEEMILISQRFSALIRHPQALNVRLTSLYPLSNGELYILLYDANGNLILQTALPVTELFSSTGAKLKPPTRLKPGTEYRLVLSSRAPSEDFSPLALLDAAGADCIIHTSTPFDEISLDFYVHGVQLHRTYFAYLLACALGSILLLLLEVTLKKRALRILSYLAVGGAVMLSSLEAVQLLQEAHIYTLPPLSFLLSCFIWGLMCCFFFAVSTRLSFAAAASSTIVIVLALANHYTYLLRHSILTPADLLAVGTAINILDNYRLELSFPVIISLFILWLDIVSSFTLLRVQYYRRGLSKKRLLAGALCLFVSFLGVQPLRSRDFFLRNGLEPAMWDPETTQACNGFLVNFTAMYSFSRPSEPQGYSTQKVKQIAQQYPSDLAGDVSGPNIIFIMNESWADFTRTGQLDTSEPVTPFIDSLAESGEAVYGNTVVPVVGAGTSCSEFEALTGASYFFGLSSNPYGFYTYPGMASSAENMKQLGYQSRAQHLMPAANWDRSSGFPRLGFEDFISLEDVEDVEIFRGLPTDAASYKELVHMFDAGNGPQYLFCITAQNHGGYDTGLAVNSQLEILSPAGSYPCAQEYLRLLQKTDAAFAELVNYFRAQPEPTIILMFGDHLPAVEEEFLNATLPENDIFALYTTPFILWANYDLGLDKSAPEVTMSSNYLFSYLLETADLPMTGLQKMLRTLYAEYPVISVAGVLDRDGNYINAAAAADLPLIRDYSYMQYNYLVKHAKTASEFYQFHQ
;
A
#
# COMPACT_ATOMS: atom_id res chain seq x y z
N MET A 1 4.62 54.60 10.13
CA MET A 1 5.39 53.33 10.12
C MET A 1 6.80 53.67 10.57
N GLY A 2 7.27 53.11 11.67
CA GLY A 2 8.66 53.26 12.10
C GLY A 2 9.33 51.90 11.97
N ILE A 3 10.50 51.86 11.33
CA ILE A 3 11.34 50.66 11.21
C ILE A 3 12.62 50.97 11.99
N GLN A 4 12.98 50.11 12.93
CA GLN A 4 14.20 50.23 13.75
C GLN A 4 14.86 48.86 13.87
N PHE A 5 16.19 48.82 14.01
CA PHE A 5 16.90 47.62 14.35
C PHE A 5 16.64 47.23 15.82
N THR A 6 16.48 45.96 16.06
CA THR A 6 16.26 45.49 17.42
C THR A 6 17.51 45.55 18.27
N HIS A 7 17.37 45.99 19.51
CA HIS A 7 18.43 45.87 20.53
C HIS A 7 18.28 44.63 21.41
N ASN A 8 17.36 43.72 21.09
CA ASN A 8 17.11 42.51 21.85
C ASN A 8 18.20 41.46 21.56
N LYS A 9 19.10 41.28 22.52
CA LYS A 9 20.23 40.34 22.42
C LYS A 9 19.81 38.89 22.07
N PHE A 10 18.65 38.43 22.57
CA PHE A 10 18.15 37.10 22.25
C PHE A 10 17.76 36.99 20.76
N ARG A 11 17.04 37.95 20.20
CA ARG A 11 16.66 37.96 18.78
C ARG A 11 17.90 38.00 17.87
N ILE A 12 18.93 38.76 18.25
CA ILE A 12 20.21 38.83 17.52
C ILE A 12 20.91 37.45 17.57
N ALA A 13 20.96 36.84 18.76
CA ALA A 13 21.57 35.53 18.91
C ALA A 13 20.87 34.42 18.06
N VAL A 14 19.54 34.48 18.02
CA VAL A 14 18.76 33.56 17.17
C VAL A 14 19.00 33.83 15.68
N ALA A 15 19.11 35.08 15.25
CA ALA A 15 19.45 35.41 13.85
C ALA A 15 20.85 34.89 13.46
N ILE A 16 21.83 34.99 14.36
CA ILE A 16 23.17 34.44 14.17
C ILE A 16 23.10 32.91 14.06
N LEU A 17 22.33 32.24 14.93
CA LEU A 17 22.15 30.80 14.90
C LEU A 17 21.55 30.34 13.56
N ILE A 18 20.58 31.08 13.01
CA ILE A 18 20.02 30.80 11.68
C ILE A 18 21.10 30.87 10.59
N CYS A 19 21.95 31.90 10.64
CA CYS A 19 23.07 32.02 9.71
C CYS A 19 24.00 30.81 9.80
N ILE A 20 24.33 30.37 11.02
CA ILE A 20 25.19 29.22 11.25
C ILE A 20 24.55 27.93 10.71
N LEU A 21 23.27 27.68 11.03
CA LEU A 21 22.54 26.51 10.56
C LEU A 21 22.46 26.50 9.02
N PHE A 22 22.17 27.66 8.41
CA PHE A 22 22.15 27.77 6.95
C PHE A 22 23.50 27.40 6.33
N LEU A 23 24.59 27.90 6.90
CA LEU A 23 25.96 27.58 6.43
C LEU A 23 26.30 26.10 6.65
N CYS A 24 25.86 25.48 7.76
CA CYS A 24 26.05 24.05 8.02
C CYS A 24 25.25 23.16 7.07
N LEU A 25 24.07 23.62 6.61
CA LEU A 25 23.21 22.89 5.67
C LEU A 25 23.63 23.13 4.21
N LEU A 26 24.40 24.15 3.93
CA LEU A 26 24.86 24.49 2.58
C LEU A 26 25.49 23.30 1.82
N PRO A 27 26.35 22.46 2.45
CA PRO A 27 26.90 21.29 1.78
C PRO A 27 25.84 20.24 1.45
N GLN A 28 24.78 20.15 2.25
CA GLN A 28 23.67 19.21 2.04
C GLN A 28 22.69 19.67 0.96
N LEU A 29 22.79 20.93 0.50
CA LEU A 29 22.06 21.43 -0.67
C LEU A 29 22.62 20.91 -2.00
N PHE A 30 23.77 20.26 -1.96
CA PHE A 30 24.31 19.48 -3.06
C PHE A 30 23.79 18.05 -2.88
N PHE A 31 22.51 17.85 -3.16
CA PHE A 31 21.91 16.53 -3.09
C PHE A 31 22.41 15.62 -4.21
N PRO A 32 22.36 14.29 -4.04
CA PRO A 32 22.33 13.41 -5.18
C PRO A 32 21.18 13.92 -6.06
N ALA A 33 21.50 14.27 -7.30
CA ALA A 33 20.46 14.58 -8.27
C ALA A 33 19.56 13.35 -8.34
N ASP A 34 18.26 13.58 -8.45
CA ASP A 34 17.34 12.50 -8.77
C ASP A 34 17.96 11.70 -9.90
N PRO A 35 17.95 10.35 -9.84
CA PRO A 35 18.49 9.53 -10.89
C PRO A 35 17.86 9.99 -12.19
N ILE A 36 18.65 10.66 -13.02
CA ILE A 36 18.15 11.15 -14.30
C ILE A 36 18.08 9.92 -15.18
N GLN A 37 16.86 9.45 -15.39
CA GLN A 37 16.55 8.48 -16.39
C GLN A 37 16.98 9.09 -17.75
N THR A 38 17.98 8.50 -18.35
CA THR A 38 18.38 8.92 -19.70
C THR A 38 17.40 8.24 -20.66
N GLY A 39 16.21 8.86 -20.80
CA GLY A 39 15.15 8.35 -21.64
C GLY A 39 15.59 8.09 -23.06
N ALA A 40 15.16 6.98 -23.53
CA ALA A 40 14.74 6.65 -24.87
C ALA A 40 15.46 7.31 -26.04
N TYR A 41 16.67 6.90 -26.33
CA TYR A 41 17.14 6.77 -27.70
C TYR A 41 17.84 5.43 -27.83
N ALA A 42 17.06 4.38 -27.94
CA ALA A 42 17.57 3.10 -28.42
C ALA A 42 18.06 3.31 -29.84
N SER A 43 19.31 3.21 -30.09
CA SER A 43 19.81 2.87 -31.39
C SER A 43 20.20 1.41 -31.33
N THR A 44 19.33 0.58 -31.86
CA THR A 44 19.66 -0.80 -32.19
C THR A 44 20.94 -0.83 -33.00
N TYR A 45 21.77 -1.75 -32.61
CA TYR A 45 23.02 -1.97 -33.27
C TYR A 45 22.80 -2.95 -34.42
N THR A 46 22.95 -2.48 -35.63
CA THR A 46 23.20 -3.35 -36.79
C THR A 46 24.70 -3.65 -36.86
N ALA A 47 25.07 -4.87 -37.19
CA ALA A 47 26.44 -5.36 -37.27
C ALA A 47 27.38 -4.55 -38.23
N ASN A 48 26.92 -3.43 -38.76
CA ASN A 48 27.62 -2.61 -39.76
C ASN A 48 28.41 -1.41 -39.20
N GLU A 49 28.43 -1.17 -37.88
CA GLU A 49 29.35 -0.16 -37.32
C GLU A 49 30.69 -0.80 -36.92
N ALA A 50 31.46 -1.17 -37.90
CA ALA A 50 32.75 -1.85 -37.73
C ALA A 50 33.74 -1.17 -36.77
N ALA A 51 33.72 0.15 -36.67
CA ALA A 51 34.59 0.91 -35.79
C ALA A 51 34.36 0.67 -34.26
N SER A 52 33.21 0.17 -33.87
CA SER A 52 32.93 -0.13 -32.44
C SER A 52 33.36 -1.53 -32.05
N TRP A 53 33.33 -2.48 -32.97
CA TRP A 53 33.80 -3.83 -32.73
C TRP A 53 35.29 -3.92 -32.52
N ASP A 54 36.05 -3.24 -33.38
CA ASP A 54 37.52 -3.22 -33.27
C ASP A 54 38.00 -2.65 -31.93
N THR A 55 37.26 -1.67 -31.39
CA THR A 55 37.59 -1.08 -30.11
C THR A 55 37.26 -2.02 -28.95
N VAL A 56 36.12 -2.73 -29.01
CA VAL A 56 35.71 -3.72 -28.00
C VAL A 56 36.63 -4.93 -28.05
N LEU A 57 36.96 -5.44 -29.26
CA LEU A 57 37.88 -6.55 -29.43
C LEU A 57 39.32 -6.19 -29.04
N SER A 58 39.75 -4.95 -29.24
CA SER A 58 41.07 -4.49 -28.74
C SER A 58 41.16 -4.46 -27.23
N ALA A 59 40.04 -4.27 -26.54
CA ALA A 59 39.94 -4.37 -25.06
C ALA A 59 39.86 -5.83 -24.59
N HIS A 60 39.47 -6.77 -25.48
CA HIS A 60 39.34 -8.19 -25.16
C HIS A 60 39.95 -9.06 -26.31
N PRO A 61 41.28 -9.11 -26.38
CA PRO A 61 42.00 -9.74 -27.52
C PRO A 61 41.77 -11.24 -27.64
N ASP A 62 41.22 -11.88 -26.61
CA ASP A 62 40.97 -13.33 -26.57
C ASP A 62 39.55 -13.72 -27.09
N MET A 63 38.77 -12.76 -27.56
CA MET A 63 37.39 -12.99 -28.03
C MET A 63 37.21 -12.64 -29.51
N THR A 64 36.32 -13.37 -30.17
CA THR A 64 35.90 -13.13 -31.57
C THR A 64 34.54 -12.46 -31.63
N HIS A 65 34.17 -11.88 -32.79
CA HIS A 65 32.83 -11.28 -33.01
C HIS A 65 31.67 -12.25 -32.74
N GLU A 66 31.88 -13.55 -33.06
CA GLU A 66 30.84 -14.58 -32.89
C GLU A 66 30.65 -15.01 -31.42
N GLU A 67 31.57 -14.67 -30.53
CA GLU A 67 31.55 -15.03 -29.12
C GLU A 67 31.00 -13.91 -28.21
N MET A 68 30.61 -12.76 -28.79
CA MET A 68 30.22 -11.59 -28.01
C MET A 68 28.81 -11.13 -28.34
N ILE A 69 28.04 -10.84 -27.30
CA ILE A 69 26.81 -10.07 -27.39
C ILE A 69 27.15 -8.61 -27.09
N LEU A 70 26.71 -7.68 -27.92
CA LEU A 70 26.97 -6.28 -27.82
C LEU A 70 25.69 -5.48 -27.77
N ILE A 71 25.49 -4.66 -26.71
CA ILE A 71 24.41 -3.68 -26.62
C ILE A 71 25.04 -2.31 -26.44
N SER A 72 24.65 -1.37 -27.26
CA SER A 72 25.20 -0.02 -27.25
C SER A 72 24.10 1.02 -27.20
N GLN A 73 24.16 1.93 -26.23
CA GLN A 73 23.24 3.05 -26.10
C GLN A 73 23.95 4.38 -26.01
N ARG A 74 23.49 5.39 -26.80
CA ARG A 74 23.97 6.76 -26.69
C ARG A 74 23.10 7.55 -25.73
N PHE A 75 23.72 8.43 -24.94
CA PHE A 75 23.03 9.35 -24.06
C PHE A 75 23.74 10.69 -23.94
N SER A 76 23.01 11.76 -23.68
CA SER A 76 23.58 13.07 -23.39
C SER A 76 23.76 13.26 -21.90
N ALA A 77 24.97 13.56 -21.46
CA ALA A 77 25.23 13.81 -20.04
C ALA A 77 24.49 15.07 -19.57
N LEU A 78 23.67 14.96 -18.54
CA LEU A 78 22.98 16.07 -17.90
C LEU A 78 23.68 16.52 -16.62
N ILE A 79 24.50 15.68 -16.02
CA ILE A 79 25.18 15.90 -14.74
C ILE A 79 26.68 16.12 -14.96
N ARG A 80 27.21 17.20 -14.38
CA ARG A 80 28.64 17.54 -14.53
C ARG A 80 29.58 16.69 -13.65
N HIS A 81 29.10 16.25 -12.51
CA HIS A 81 29.86 15.47 -11.53
C HIS A 81 29.11 14.19 -11.15
N PRO A 82 29.04 13.19 -12.03
CA PRO A 82 28.39 11.95 -11.70
C PRO A 82 29.19 11.23 -10.58
N GLN A 83 28.45 10.76 -9.59
CA GLN A 83 29.02 9.94 -8.51
C GLN A 83 28.97 8.46 -8.82
N ALA A 84 27.95 8.04 -9.56
CA ALA A 84 27.80 6.67 -10.02
C ALA A 84 26.96 6.63 -11.30
N LEU A 85 27.23 5.64 -12.12
CA LEU A 85 26.40 5.17 -13.21
C LEU A 85 25.78 3.87 -12.73
N ASN A 86 24.47 3.80 -12.63
CA ASN A 86 23.74 2.63 -12.20
C ASN A 86 23.06 2.00 -13.42
N VAL A 87 23.46 0.79 -13.80
CA VAL A 87 22.85 0.04 -14.89
C VAL A 87 22.02 -1.04 -14.27
N ARG A 88 20.71 -1.02 -14.48
CA ARG A 88 19.83 -2.07 -14.00
C ARG A 88 19.93 -3.28 -14.92
N LEU A 89 20.41 -4.36 -14.34
CA LEU A 89 20.56 -5.64 -14.99
C LEU A 89 19.98 -6.69 -14.04
N THR A 90 19.17 -7.55 -14.54
CA THR A 90 18.67 -8.70 -13.79
C THR A 90 18.92 -9.96 -14.60
N SER A 91 19.12 -11.08 -13.92
CA SER A 91 19.21 -12.39 -14.54
C SER A 91 17.99 -13.21 -14.13
N LEU A 92 17.34 -13.85 -15.08
CA LEU A 92 16.18 -14.73 -14.84
C LEU A 92 16.57 -16.05 -14.18
N TYR A 93 17.86 -16.44 -14.27
CA TYR A 93 18.38 -17.70 -13.74
C TYR A 93 19.70 -17.47 -13.01
N PRO A 94 20.02 -18.27 -11.98
CA PRO A 94 21.34 -18.22 -11.34
C PRO A 94 22.41 -18.59 -12.37
N LEU A 95 23.21 -17.59 -12.72
CA LEU A 95 24.32 -17.76 -13.64
C LEU A 95 25.53 -18.26 -12.89
N SER A 96 26.02 -19.44 -13.24
CA SER A 96 27.14 -20.06 -12.52
C SER A 96 28.50 -19.52 -12.90
N ASN A 97 28.71 -19.04 -14.14
CA ASN A 97 29.98 -18.53 -14.64
C ASN A 97 29.78 -17.51 -15.76
N GLY A 98 30.58 -16.46 -15.80
CA GLY A 98 30.63 -15.47 -16.87
C GLY A 98 30.99 -14.08 -16.37
N GLU A 99 31.42 -13.20 -17.28
CA GLU A 99 31.73 -11.79 -16.98
C GLU A 99 30.93 -10.88 -17.94
N LEU A 100 30.30 -9.83 -17.36
CA LEU A 100 29.71 -8.74 -18.12
C LEU A 100 30.68 -7.57 -18.14
N TYR A 101 31.03 -7.13 -19.33
CA TYR A 101 31.88 -5.97 -19.55
C TYR A 101 31.01 -4.73 -19.78
N ILE A 102 31.28 -3.68 -19.02
CA ILE A 102 30.61 -2.38 -19.16
C ILE A 102 31.64 -1.36 -19.58
N LEU A 103 31.43 -0.74 -20.75
CA LEU A 103 32.34 0.17 -21.39
C LEU A 103 31.64 1.52 -21.61
N LEU A 104 32.28 2.62 -21.26
CA LEU A 104 31.79 3.98 -21.51
C LEU A 104 32.75 4.71 -22.44
N TYR A 105 32.24 5.22 -23.55
CA TYR A 105 32.96 5.97 -24.55
C TYR A 105 32.53 7.43 -24.58
N ASP A 106 33.48 8.35 -24.89
CA ASP A 106 33.16 9.74 -25.17
C ASP A 106 32.64 9.94 -26.62
N ALA A 107 32.23 11.15 -26.95
CA ALA A 107 31.76 11.51 -28.30
C ALA A 107 32.78 11.27 -29.42
N ASN A 108 34.05 11.17 -29.09
CA ASN A 108 35.15 10.93 -30.04
C ASN A 108 35.49 9.44 -30.16
N GLY A 109 34.78 8.56 -29.44
CA GLY A 109 35.03 7.13 -29.41
C GLY A 109 36.18 6.69 -28.49
N ASN A 110 36.65 7.57 -27.59
CA ASN A 110 37.67 7.20 -26.62
C ASN A 110 37.02 6.49 -25.41
N LEU A 111 37.61 5.38 -25.01
CA LEU A 111 37.17 4.64 -23.82
C LEU A 111 37.48 5.44 -22.55
N ILE A 112 36.43 5.70 -21.74
CA ILE A 112 36.52 6.45 -20.47
C ILE A 112 36.50 5.49 -19.29
N LEU A 113 35.69 4.43 -19.35
CA LEU A 113 35.50 3.47 -18.28
C LEU A 113 35.37 2.06 -18.86
N GLN A 114 36.05 1.11 -18.24
CA GLN A 114 35.91 -0.31 -18.49
C GLN A 114 35.80 -1.02 -17.15
N THR A 115 34.76 -1.82 -16.98
CA THR A 115 34.57 -2.63 -15.78
C THR A 115 34.06 -4.01 -16.19
N ALA A 116 34.65 -5.06 -15.65
CA ALA A 116 34.13 -6.41 -15.74
C ALA A 116 33.41 -6.73 -14.43
N LEU A 117 32.22 -7.28 -14.53
CA LEU A 117 31.42 -7.73 -13.39
C LEU A 117 31.18 -9.23 -13.52
N PRO A 118 31.48 -10.01 -12.48
CA PRO A 118 31.07 -11.42 -12.45
C PRO A 118 29.56 -11.51 -12.55
N VAL A 119 29.03 -12.37 -13.38
CA VAL A 119 27.58 -12.50 -13.61
C VAL A 119 26.85 -12.94 -12.35
N THR A 120 27.55 -13.60 -11.44
CA THR A 120 27.05 -13.97 -10.09
C THR A 120 26.69 -12.77 -9.21
N GLU A 121 27.28 -11.59 -9.46
CA GLU A 121 26.94 -10.35 -8.72
C GLU A 121 25.74 -9.61 -9.30
N LEU A 122 25.22 -10.02 -10.46
CA LEU A 122 24.09 -9.39 -11.12
C LEU A 122 22.74 -9.86 -10.54
N PHE A 123 22.75 -10.83 -9.65
CA PHE A 123 21.55 -11.43 -9.05
C PHE A 123 20.82 -10.54 -8.04
N SER A 124 21.41 -9.40 -7.65
CA SER A 124 20.78 -8.44 -6.74
C SER A 124 19.95 -7.42 -7.54
N SER A 125 18.72 -7.17 -7.10
CA SER A 125 17.76 -6.20 -7.66
C SER A 125 18.27 -4.75 -7.72
N THR A 126 19.50 -4.47 -7.34
CA THR A 126 20.09 -3.12 -7.23
C THR A 126 20.87 -2.68 -8.46
N GLY A 127 21.07 -3.55 -9.45
CA GLY A 127 21.88 -3.24 -10.65
C GLY A 127 23.38 -3.01 -10.37
N ALA A 128 24.15 -2.88 -11.44
CA ALA A 128 25.57 -2.63 -11.39
C ALA A 128 25.87 -1.15 -11.14
N LYS A 129 26.52 -0.84 -10.01
CA LYS A 129 26.90 0.54 -9.65
C LYS A 129 28.36 0.83 -10.01
N LEU A 130 28.55 1.64 -11.02
CA LEU A 130 29.86 2.01 -11.55
C LEU A 130 30.26 3.41 -11.09
N LYS A 131 31.52 3.61 -10.74
CA LYS A 131 32.09 4.94 -10.49
C LYS A 131 32.81 5.44 -11.72
N PRO A 132 32.26 6.41 -12.46
CA PRO A 132 32.99 6.95 -13.61
C PRO A 132 34.26 7.68 -13.13
N PRO A 133 35.41 7.48 -13.78
CA PRO A 133 36.71 8.03 -13.33
C PRO A 133 36.87 9.53 -13.58
N THR A 134 35.98 10.14 -14.37
CA THR A 134 36.14 11.52 -14.84
C THR A 134 34.83 12.31 -14.84
N ARG A 135 34.97 13.66 -14.93
CA ARG A 135 33.86 14.58 -15.06
C ARG A 135 33.20 14.44 -16.45
N LEU A 136 31.94 14.12 -16.48
CA LEU A 136 31.16 14.21 -17.72
C LEU A 136 30.89 15.70 -18.06
N LYS A 137 30.90 16.05 -19.34
CA LYS A 137 30.57 17.41 -19.81
C LYS A 137 29.07 17.46 -20.13
N PRO A 138 28.27 18.28 -19.44
CA PRO A 138 26.85 18.45 -19.75
C PRO A 138 26.63 18.81 -21.22
N GLY A 139 25.63 18.19 -21.85
CA GLY A 139 25.30 18.41 -23.25
C GLY A 139 26.22 17.69 -24.23
N THR A 140 27.16 16.89 -23.75
CA THR A 140 28.03 16.04 -24.60
C THR A 140 27.41 14.64 -24.67
N GLU A 141 27.43 14.06 -25.86
CA GLU A 141 26.98 12.69 -26.08
C GLU A 141 28.06 11.69 -25.64
N TYR A 142 27.62 10.64 -24.96
CA TYR A 142 28.40 9.51 -24.53
C TYR A 142 27.74 8.22 -24.99
N ARG A 143 28.51 7.15 -25.07
CA ARG A 143 28.00 5.83 -25.47
C ARG A 143 28.34 4.80 -24.39
N LEU A 144 27.31 4.15 -23.87
CA LEU A 144 27.42 3.02 -22.98
C LEU A 144 27.33 1.74 -23.80
N VAL A 145 28.25 0.82 -23.56
CA VAL A 145 28.30 -0.47 -24.23
C VAL A 145 28.34 -1.57 -23.17
N LEU A 146 27.41 -2.51 -23.28
CA LEU A 146 27.44 -3.75 -22.53
C LEU A 146 27.89 -4.87 -23.47
N SER A 147 28.83 -5.67 -23.04
CA SER A 147 29.35 -6.78 -23.80
C SER A 147 29.47 -8.00 -22.91
N SER A 148 29.01 -9.14 -23.37
CA SER A 148 29.16 -10.42 -22.71
C SER A 148 29.48 -11.51 -23.72
N ARG A 149 30.00 -12.64 -23.26
CA ARG A 149 30.21 -13.80 -24.11
C ARG A 149 28.87 -14.32 -24.65
N ALA A 150 28.83 -14.74 -25.92
CA ALA A 150 27.63 -15.34 -26.50
C ALA A 150 27.18 -16.55 -25.67
N PRO A 151 25.87 -16.79 -25.53
CA PRO A 151 25.37 -17.91 -24.74
C PRO A 151 25.89 -19.23 -25.34
N SER A 152 26.57 -20.03 -24.51
CA SER A 152 26.69 -21.47 -24.71
C SER A 152 25.47 -22.14 -24.08
N GLU A 153 25.31 -23.45 -24.23
CA GLU A 153 24.22 -24.21 -23.59
C GLU A 153 24.12 -24.00 -22.07
N ASP A 154 25.20 -23.50 -21.43
CA ASP A 154 25.30 -23.20 -20.00
C ASP A 154 25.06 -21.69 -19.66
N PHE A 155 24.72 -20.83 -20.61
CA PHE A 155 24.61 -19.39 -20.43
C PHE A 155 23.14 -18.95 -20.50
N SER A 156 22.57 -18.55 -19.37
CA SER A 156 21.22 -18.04 -19.31
C SER A 156 21.14 -16.58 -19.84
N PRO A 157 20.05 -16.21 -20.52
CA PRO A 157 19.90 -14.86 -21.06
C PRO A 157 19.91 -13.79 -19.97
N LEU A 158 20.54 -12.66 -20.27
CA LEU A 158 20.55 -11.47 -19.42
C LEU A 158 19.25 -10.71 -19.65
N ALA A 159 18.48 -10.48 -18.61
CA ALA A 159 17.33 -9.57 -18.67
C ALA A 159 17.79 -8.13 -18.45
N LEU A 160 17.38 -7.24 -19.33
CA LEU A 160 17.59 -5.80 -19.22
C LEU A 160 16.26 -5.13 -18.97
N LEU A 161 16.21 -4.27 -17.95
CA LEU A 161 15.03 -3.44 -17.68
C LEU A 161 15.08 -2.22 -18.61
N ASP A 162 14.00 -1.98 -19.34
CA ASP A 162 13.86 -0.77 -20.15
C ASP A 162 13.46 0.45 -19.28
N ALA A 163 13.43 1.62 -19.91
CA ALA A 163 13.04 2.86 -19.24
C ALA A 163 11.55 2.89 -18.81
N ALA A 164 10.73 1.98 -19.29
CA ALA A 164 9.33 1.83 -18.94
C ALA A 164 9.10 0.78 -17.83
N GLY A 165 10.18 0.09 -17.39
CA GLY A 165 10.09 -0.95 -16.37
C GLY A 165 9.74 -2.33 -16.91
N ALA A 166 9.68 -2.50 -18.23
CA ALA A 166 9.50 -3.82 -18.83
C ALA A 166 10.84 -4.59 -18.84
N ASP A 167 10.80 -5.85 -18.46
CA ASP A 167 11.95 -6.73 -18.52
C ASP A 167 12.18 -7.18 -19.97
N CYS A 168 13.36 -6.94 -20.48
CA CYS A 168 13.73 -7.38 -21.82
C CYS A 168 14.69 -8.55 -21.77
N ILE A 169 14.30 -9.68 -22.37
CA ILE A 169 15.12 -10.88 -22.50
C ILE A 169 15.82 -10.84 -23.83
N ILE A 170 17.15 -10.89 -23.80
CA ILE A 170 17.97 -10.92 -25.00
C ILE A 170 18.26 -12.37 -25.38
N HIS A 171 17.65 -12.83 -26.46
CA HIS A 171 18.06 -14.06 -27.13
C HIS A 171 18.94 -13.74 -28.34
N THR A 172 19.98 -14.52 -28.58
CA THR A 172 20.93 -14.36 -29.69
C THR A 172 20.31 -14.40 -31.09
N SER A 173 19.07 -14.82 -31.22
CA SER A 173 18.34 -14.94 -32.48
C SER A 173 17.26 -13.89 -32.72
N THR A 174 17.04 -12.97 -31.82
CA THR A 174 15.96 -11.96 -31.94
C THR A 174 16.51 -10.65 -32.53
N PRO A 175 15.87 -10.07 -33.54
CA PRO A 175 16.26 -8.73 -34.00
C PRO A 175 15.94 -7.69 -32.96
N PHE A 176 16.93 -6.91 -32.56
CA PHE A 176 16.89 -5.91 -31.50
C PHE A 176 16.33 -4.58 -32.01
N ASP A 177 15.08 -4.48 -32.43
CA ASP A 177 14.63 -3.26 -33.08
C ASP A 177 14.14 -2.14 -32.13
N GLU A 178 13.91 -2.38 -30.82
CA GLU A 178 13.40 -1.33 -29.93
C GLU A 178 13.78 -1.48 -28.44
N ILE A 179 14.99 -1.94 -28.09
CA ILE A 179 15.40 -2.12 -26.70
C ILE A 179 16.19 -0.90 -26.21
N SER A 180 15.80 -0.30 -25.11
CA SER A 180 16.58 0.69 -24.39
C SER A 180 17.14 0.14 -23.08
N LEU A 181 18.40 0.51 -22.77
CA LEU A 181 18.98 0.19 -21.46
C LEU A 181 18.40 1.12 -20.40
N ASP A 182 17.89 0.54 -19.32
CA ASP A 182 17.54 1.32 -18.15
C ASP A 182 18.80 1.58 -17.31
N PHE A 183 19.31 2.80 -17.39
CA PHE A 183 20.41 3.20 -16.57
C PHE A 183 20.23 4.61 -16.02
N TYR A 184 20.76 4.83 -14.82
CA TYR A 184 20.68 6.07 -14.10
C TYR A 184 22.05 6.65 -13.84
N VAL A 185 22.22 7.94 -14.09
CA VAL A 185 23.42 8.68 -13.72
C VAL A 185 23.18 9.38 -12.42
N HIS A 186 23.84 8.91 -11.36
CA HIS A 186 23.81 9.54 -10.06
C HIS A 186 24.90 10.61 -9.94
N GLY A 187 24.53 11.79 -9.54
CA GLY A 187 25.47 12.88 -9.31
C GLY A 187 24.99 13.86 -8.26
N VAL A 188 25.82 14.80 -7.94
CA VAL A 188 25.48 15.89 -7.01
C VAL A 188 25.21 17.14 -7.81
N GLN A 189 23.99 17.65 -7.73
CA GLN A 189 23.57 18.88 -8.40
C GLN A 189 23.02 19.87 -7.38
N LEU A 190 23.39 21.16 -7.51
CA LEU A 190 22.76 22.20 -6.73
C LEU A 190 21.36 22.47 -7.28
N HIS A 191 20.35 22.14 -6.51
CA HIS A 191 18.96 22.44 -6.83
C HIS A 191 18.71 23.94 -6.67
N ARG A 192 18.80 24.70 -7.78
CA ARG A 192 18.73 26.19 -7.76
C ARG A 192 17.45 26.71 -7.13
N THR A 193 16.31 26.08 -7.44
CA THR A 193 15.01 26.46 -6.90
C THR A 193 15.00 26.31 -5.39
N TYR A 194 15.50 25.25 -4.90
CA TYR A 194 15.53 24.89 -3.49
C TYR A 194 16.52 25.74 -2.69
N PHE A 195 17.69 26.00 -3.28
CA PHE A 195 18.62 26.97 -2.71
C PHE A 195 17.95 28.35 -2.58
N ALA A 196 17.21 28.82 -3.58
CA ALA A 196 16.49 30.07 -3.54
C ALA A 196 15.42 30.10 -2.43
N TYR A 197 14.65 29.04 -2.25
CA TYR A 197 13.68 28.92 -1.15
C TYR A 197 14.35 28.97 0.23
N LEU A 198 15.39 28.21 0.46
CA LEU A 198 16.11 28.19 1.73
C LEU A 198 16.75 29.54 2.03
N LEU A 199 17.36 30.15 1.03
CA LEU A 199 17.96 31.49 1.16
C LEU A 199 16.87 32.53 1.48
N ALA A 200 15.72 32.50 0.80
CA ALA A 200 14.61 33.40 1.05
C ALA A 200 14.03 33.21 2.47
N CYS A 201 13.85 31.97 2.92
CA CYS A 201 13.39 31.67 4.27
C CYS A 201 14.38 32.12 5.34
N ALA A 202 15.68 31.86 5.14
CA ALA A 202 16.73 32.29 6.06
C ALA A 202 16.82 33.83 6.15
N LEU A 203 16.92 34.50 5.01
CA LEU A 203 16.97 35.95 4.95
C LEU A 203 15.70 36.61 5.51
N GLY A 204 14.52 36.06 5.19
CA GLY A 204 13.24 36.50 5.73
C GLY A 204 13.19 36.37 7.24
N SER A 205 13.62 35.24 7.80
CA SER A 205 13.67 35.02 9.24
C SER A 205 14.65 35.99 9.94
N ILE A 206 15.84 36.17 9.37
CA ILE A 206 16.83 37.14 9.89
C ILE A 206 16.27 38.54 9.87
N LEU A 207 15.65 38.94 8.76
CA LEU A 207 15.05 40.30 8.64
C LEU A 207 13.93 40.50 9.68
N LEU A 208 13.03 39.50 9.86
CA LEU A 208 11.96 39.56 10.85
C LEU A 208 12.46 39.61 12.30
N LEU A 209 13.60 39.00 12.58
CA LEU A 209 14.21 39.02 13.90
C LEU A 209 14.94 40.33 14.19
N LEU A 210 15.59 40.91 13.17
CA LEU A 210 16.40 42.13 13.34
C LEU A 210 15.59 43.41 13.20
N LEU A 211 14.45 43.41 12.49
CA LEU A 211 13.64 44.63 12.29
C LEU A 211 12.42 44.64 13.21
N GLU A 212 12.19 45.80 13.83
CA GLU A 212 10.98 46.11 14.58
C GLU A 212 10.12 47.10 13.81
N VAL A 213 8.91 46.64 13.43
CA VAL A 213 7.95 47.46 12.70
C VAL A 213 6.85 47.93 13.66
N THR A 214 6.67 49.26 13.79
CA THR A 214 5.62 49.85 14.61
C THR A 214 4.56 50.49 13.74
N LEU A 215 3.31 50.01 13.85
CA LEU A 215 2.12 50.54 13.18
C LEU A 215 1.26 51.33 14.16
N LYS A 216 1.16 52.68 13.99
CA LYS A 216 0.40 53.57 14.91
C LYS A 216 -1.12 53.42 14.73
N LYS A 217 -1.63 53.27 13.48
CA LYS A 217 -3.07 53.17 13.19
C LYS A 217 -3.62 51.78 13.51
N ARG A 218 -4.73 51.71 14.28
CA ARG A 218 -5.38 50.45 14.68
C ARG A 218 -5.81 49.59 13.48
N ALA A 219 -6.40 50.20 12.45
CA ALA A 219 -6.82 49.52 11.24
C ALA A 219 -5.65 48.82 10.50
N LEU A 220 -4.52 49.52 10.38
CA LEU A 220 -3.31 48.98 9.76
C LEU A 220 -2.74 47.79 10.57
N ARG A 221 -2.85 47.82 11.90
CA ARG A 221 -2.44 46.68 12.75
C ARG A 221 -3.34 45.48 12.55
N ILE A 222 -4.66 45.69 12.48
CA ILE A 222 -5.59 44.59 12.23
C ILE A 222 -5.32 43.97 10.84
N LEU A 223 -5.17 44.81 9.81
CA LEU A 223 -4.87 44.35 8.46
C LEU A 223 -3.54 43.62 8.40
N SER A 224 -2.50 44.07 9.11
CA SER A 224 -1.22 43.36 9.18
C SER A 224 -1.35 42.01 9.88
N TYR A 225 -2.16 41.89 10.92
CA TYR A 225 -2.39 40.59 11.58
C TYR A 225 -3.14 39.62 10.68
N LEU A 226 -4.12 40.07 9.91
CA LEU A 226 -4.82 39.26 8.92
C LEU A 226 -3.88 38.80 7.79
N ALA A 227 -3.07 39.74 7.27
CA ALA A 227 -2.10 39.43 6.21
C ALA A 227 -1.01 38.44 6.66
N VAL A 228 -0.42 38.67 7.84
CA VAL A 228 0.60 37.76 8.39
C VAL A 228 0.00 36.42 8.77
N GLY A 229 -1.17 36.40 9.40
CA GLY A 229 -1.87 35.16 9.74
C GLY A 229 -2.24 34.35 8.49
N GLY A 230 -2.71 35.02 7.44
CA GLY A 230 -2.97 34.41 6.13
C GLY A 230 -1.68 33.88 5.46
N ALA A 231 -0.59 34.63 5.52
CA ALA A 231 0.70 34.19 4.97
C ALA A 231 1.24 32.97 5.71
N VAL A 232 1.18 32.94 7.04
CA VAL A 232 1.58 31.79 7.87
C VAL A 232 0.70 30.57 7.58
N MET A 233 -0.58 30.74 7.37
CA MET A 233 -1.47 29.66 6.96
C MET A 233 -1.07 29.10 5.60
N LEU A 234 -0.90 29.97 4.59
CA LEU A 234 -0.58 29.53 3.23
C LEU A 234 0.81 28.88 3.14
N SER A 235 1.82 29.41 3.86
CA SER A 235 3.15 28.79 3.91
C SER A 235 3.13 27.44 4.60
N SER A 236 2.35 27.28 5.68
CA SER A 236 2.18 25.97 6.34
C SER A 236 1.53 24.95 5.41
N LEU A 237 0.49 25.35 4.66
CA LEU A 237 -0.19 24.47 3.72
C LEU A 237 0.68 24.14 2.50
N GLU A 238 1.53 25.06 2.05
CA GLU A 238 2.53 24.79 1.01
C GLU A 238 3.55 23.76 1.52
N ALA A 239 4.08 23.90 2.74
CA ALA A 239 4.98 22.92 3.32
C ALA A 239 4.36 21.50 3.38
N VAL A 240 3.07 21.42 3.70
CA VAL A 240 2.33 20.17 3.68
C VAL A 240 2.28 19.56 2.28
N GLN A 241 2.03 20.37 1.25
CA GLN A 241 1.96 19.87 -0.13
C GLN A 241 3.35 19.52 -0.68
N LEU A 242 4.39 20.27 -0.35
CA LEU A 242 5.76 19.92 -0.72
C LEU A 242 6.20 18.55 -0.20
N LEU A 243 5.76 18.17 1.00
CA LEU A 243 5.97 16.82 1.56
C LEU A 243 5.21 15.72 0.80
N GLN A 244 4.26 16.09 -0.05
CA GLN A 244 3.54 15.20 -0.96
C GLN A 244 4.06 15.32 -2.42
N GLU A 245 5.20 15.96 -2.62
CA GLU A 245 5.77 16.28 -3.95
C GLU A 245 4.83 17.10 -4.85
N ALA A 246 3.93 17.86 -4.24
CA ALA A 246 2.93 18.71 -4.88
C ALA A 246 3.02 20.17 -4.40
N HIS A 247 2.16 21.02 -4.93
CA HIS A 247 2.04 22.42 -4.54
C HIS A 247 0.60 22.77 -4.15
N ILE A 248 0.43 23.78 -3.29
CA ILE A 248 -0.90 24.22 -2.84
C ILE A 248 -1.81 24.68 -3.98
N TYR A 249 -1.24 25.21 -5.05
CA TYR A 249 -2.00 25.69 -6.22
C TYR A 249 -2.47 24.54 -7.14
N THR A 250 -1.98 23.33 -6.98
CA THR A 250 -2.45 22.15 -7.72
C THR A 250 -3.69 21.52 -7.09
N LEU A 251 -4.01 21.89 -5.84
CA LEU A 251 -5.19 21.36 -5.16
C LEU A 251 -6.49 21.89 -5.82
N PRO A 252 -7.52 21.04 -5.95
CA PRO A 252 -8.87 21.46 -6.29
C PRO A 252 -9.36 22.59 -5.36
N PRO A 253 -10.13 23.57 -5.87
CA PRO A 253 -10.53 24.76 -5.08
C PRO A 253 -11.24 24.42 -3.76
N LEU A 254 -12.07 23.37 -3.74
CA LEU A 254 -12.77 22.94 -2.53
C LEU A 254 -11.80 22.36 -1.49
N SER A 255 -10.87 21.51 -1.91
CA SER A 255 -9.84 20.92 -1.04
C SER A 255 -8.92 21.97 -0.46
N PHE A 256 -8.52 22.97 -1.27
CA PHE A 256 -7.78 24.14 -0.81
C PHE A 256 -8.55 24.94 0.26
N LEU A 257 -9.82 25.27 -0.01
CA LEU A 257 -10.65 26.03 0.96
C LEU A 257 -10.87 25.24 2.25
N LEU A 258 -11.10 23.93 2.16
CA LEU A 258 -11.26 23.07 3.34
C LEU A 258 -9.96 22.97 4.13
N SER A 259 -8.80 22.87 3.48
CA SER A 259 -7.49 22.88 4.15
C SER A 259 -7.27 24.21 4.91
N CYS A 260 -7.58 25.34 4.29
CA CYS A 260 -7.57 26.65 4.98
C CYS A 260 -8.55 26.69 6.16
N PHE A 261 -9.74 26.13 6.00
CA PHE A 261 -10.76 26.08 7.03
C PHE A 261 -10.33 25.22 8.23
N ILE A 262 -9.80 24.03 7.98
CA ILE A 262 -9.28 23.12 9.03
C ILE A 262 -8.15 23.80 9.80
N TRP A 263 -7.18 24.38 9.10
CA TRP A 263 -6.09 25.15 9.75
C TRP A 263 -6.66 26.31 10.61
N GLY A 264 -7.65 27.03 10.08
CA GLY A 264 -8.34 28.11 10.80
C GLY A 264 -9.06 27.65 12.07
N LEU A 265 -9.72 26.48 12.03
CA LEU A 265 -10.36 25.88 13.22
C LEU A 265 -9.33 25.53 14.29
N MET A 266 -8.18 24.95 13.89
CA MET A 266 -7.07 24.68 14.80
C MET A 266 -6.54 25.96 15.44
N CYS A 267 -6.36 27.02 14.65
CA CYS A 267 -5.93 28.32 15.14
C CYS A 267 -6.95 28.92 16.13
N CYS A 268 -8.25 28.82 15.87
CA CYS A 268 -9.30 29.23 16.80
C CYS A 268 -9.23 28.45 18.13
N PHE A 269 -9.04 27.13 18.05
CA PHE A 269 -8.90 26.27 19.23
C PHE A 269 -7.69 26.69 20.10
N PHE A 270 -6.50 26.81 19.48
CA PHE A 270 -5.29 27.21 20.22
C PHE A 270 -5.34 28.66 20.71
N PHE A 271 -6.05 29.54 19.98
CA PHE A 271 -6.31 30.87 20.47
C PHE A 271 -7.22 30.86 21.70
N ALA A 272 -8.23 30.02 21.71
CA ALA A 272 -9.11 29.87 22.86
C ALA A 272 -8.35 29.41 24.11
N VAL A 273 -7.44 28.44 23.96
CA VAL A 273 -6.62 27.92 25.06
C VAL A 273 -5.59 28.94 25.55
N SER A 274 -4.86 29.58 24.62
CA SER A 274 -3.72 30.46 24.97
C SER A 274 -4.08 31.94 25.11
N THR A 275 -5.19 32.38 24.49
CA THR A 275 -5.57 33.81 24.28
C THR A 275 -4.51 34.62 23.54
N ARG A 276 -3.57 33.95 22.84
CA ARG A 276 -2.45 34.58 22.11
C ARG A 276 -2.44 34.11 20.65
N LEU A 277 -2.66 35.04 19.73
CA LEU A 277 -2.70 34.76 18.30
C LEU A 277 -1.36 34.20 17.79
N SER A 278 -0.23 34.74 18.30
CA SER A 278 1.10 34.23 17.95
C SER A 278 1.32 32.75 18.32
N PHE A 279 0.84 32.37 19.48
CA PHE A 279 0.92 30.94 19.89
C PHE A 279 -0.03 30.08 19.06
N ALA A 280 -1.24 30.56 18.83
CA ALA A 280 -2.25 29.84 18.07
C ALA A 280 -1.77 29.53 16.64
N ALA A 281 -1.24 30.53 15.93
CA ALA A 281 -0.72 30.35 14.58
C ALA A 281 0.50 29.40 14.57
N ALA A 282 1.48 29.62 15.45
CA ALA A 282 2.66 28.77 15.54
C ALA A 282 2.32 27.31 15.87
N ALA A 283 1.41 27.08 16.83
CA ALA A 283 0.98 25.72 17.20
C ALA A 283 0.22 25.03 16.07
N SER A 284 -0.66 25.73 15.34
CA SER A 284 -1.37 25.18 14.20
C SER A 284 -0.42 24.78 13.08
N SER A 285 0.53 25.64 12.70
CA SER A 285 1.55 25.32 11.69
C SER A 285 2.42 24.15 12.13
N THR A 286 2.83 24.11 13.40
CA THR A 286 3.66 23.00 13.91
C THR A 286 2.93 21.66 13.80
N ILE A 287 1.69 21.57 14.26
CA ILE A 287 0.94 20.32 14.26
C ILE A 287 0.70 19.84 12.82
N VAL A 288 0.28 20.73 11.93
CA VAL A 288 -0.03 20.39 10.54
C VAL A 288 1.20 19.89 9.80
N ILE A 289 2.35 20.56 9.95
CA ILE A 289 3.59 20.16 9.29
C ILE A 289 4.16 18.88 9.92
N VAL A 290 4.09 18.70 11.24
CA VAL A 290 4.54 17.46 11.91
C VAL A 290 3.71 16.26 11.47
N LEU A 291 2.39 16.41 11.36
CA LEU A 291 1.53 15.33 10.86
C LEU A 291 1.83 15.03 9.38
N ALA A 292 2.10 16.05 8.57
CA ALA A 292 2.47 15.86 7.17
C ALA A 292 3.86 15.21 7.01
N LEU A 293 4.81 15.52 7.90
CA LEU A 293 6.10 14.82 7.97
C LEU A 293 5.90 13.35 8.34
N ALA A 294 5.05 13.06 9.32
CA ALA A 294 4.72 11.68 9.66
C ALA A 294 4.08 10.96 8.46
N ASN A 295 3.16 11.62 7.74
CA ASN A 295 2.58 11.06 6.52
C ASN A 295 3.61 10.80 5.42
N HIS A 296 4.55 11.73 5.21
CA HIS A 296 5.62 11.57 4.22
C HIS A 296 6.44 10.29 4.48
N TYR A 297 6.89 10.09 5.73
CA TYR A 297 7.63 8.87 6.06
C TYR A 297 6.75 7.62 6.08
N THR A 298 5.48 7.71 6.50
CA THR A 298 4.54 6.59 6.40
C THR A 298 4.37 6.17 4.95
N TYR A 299 4.24 7.12 4.03
CA TYR A 299 4.12 6.85 2.61
C TYR A 299 5.39 6.21 2.03
N LEU A 300 6.58 6.74 2.36
CA LEU A 300 7.85 6.17 1.92
C LEU A 300 8.10 4.74 2.42
N LEU A 301 7.60 4.42 3.63
CA LEU A 301 7.86 3.12 4.27
C LEU A 301 6.76 2.08 4.00
N ARG A 302 5.52 2.51 3.76
CA ARG A 302 4.35 1.63 3.70
C ARG A 302 3.48 1.83 2.46
N HIS A 303 3.80 2.80 1.59
CA HIS A 303 2.95 3.23 0.48
C HIS A 303 1.49 3.48 0.87
N SER A 304 1.26 3.95 2.09
CA SER A 304 -0.08 4.23 2.64
C SER A 304 -0.15 5.63 3.25
N ILE A 305 -1.36 6.19 3.34
CA ILE A 305 -1.61 7.50 3.94
C ILE A 305 -1.69 7.36 5.47
N LEU A 306 -1.08 8.30 6.20
CA LEU A 306 -1.22 8.39 7.65
C LEU A 306 -2.69 8.57 8.04
N THR A 307 -3.18 7.72 8.91
CA THR A 307 -4.55 7.76 9.43
C THR A 307 -4.60 8.27 10.87
N PRO A 308 -5.76 8.75 11.36
CA PRO A 308 -5.92 9.08 12.77
C PRO A 308 -5.69 7.90 13.73
N ALA A 309 -5.85 6.66 13.25
CA ALA A 309 -5.58 5.45 14.02
C ALA A 309 -4.08 5.24 14.28
N ASP A 310 -3.22 5.63 13.33
CA ASP A 310 -1.77 5.54 13.48
C ASP A 310 -1.26 6.41 14.64
N LEU A 311 -1.99 7.50 14.98
CA LEU A 311 -1.65 8.32 16.15
C LEU A 311 -1.81 7.55 17.47
N LEU A 312 -2.64 6.51 17.51
CA LEU A 312 -2.81 5.65 18.69
C LEU A 312 -1.66 4.63 18.80
N ALA A 313 -0.98 4.35 17.69
CA ALA A 313 0.15 3.42 17.59
C ALA A 313 1.53 4.11 17.66
N VAL A 314 1.60 5.40 17.99
CA VAL A 314 2.87 6.15 18.08
C VAL A 314 3.90 5.48 18.99
N GLY A 315 3.47 4.82 20.09
CA GLY A 315 4.35 4.08 20.97
C GLY A 315 5.05 2.91 20.25
N THR A 316 4.32 2.18 19.42
CA THR A 316 4.85 1.09 18.60
C THR A 316 5.77 1.63 17.50
N ALA A 317 5.39 2.74 16.85
CA ALA A 317 6.21 3.38 15.83
C ALA A 317 7.57 3.84 16.37
N ILE A 318 7.63 4.37 17.59
CA ILE A 318 8.88 4.78 18.23
C ILE A 318 9.81 3.59 18.45
N ASN A 319 9.27 2.42 18.83
CA ASN A 319 10.08 1.21 19.05
C ASN A 319 10.65 0.62 17.76
N ILE A 320 10.08 0.95 16.62
CA ILE A 320 10.50 0.47 15.29
C ILE A 320 11.46 1.46 14.61
N LEU A 321 11.50 2.72 15.05
CA LEU A 321 12.29 3.80 14.45
C LEU A 321 13.79 3.48 14.35
N ASP A 322 14.33 2.70 15.28
CA ASP A 322 15.74 2.30 15.27
C ASP A 322 16.10 1.38 14.09
N ASN A 323 15.11 0.74 13.48
CA ASN A 323 15.29 -0.13 12.31
C ASN A 323 15.23 0.62 10.98
N TYR A 324 14.83 1.90 10.97
CA TYR A 324 14.66 2.70 9.77
C TYR A 324 15.61 3.89 9.72
N ARG A 325 16.26 4.10 8.57
CA ARG A 325 17.02 5.32 8.30
C ARG A 325 16.08 6.37 7.72
N LEU A 326 15.70 7.35 8.54
CA LEU A 326 14.92 8.50 8.08
C LEU A 326 15.85 9.42 7.29
N GLU A 327 15.75 9.40 5.97
CA GLU A 327 16.53 10.30 5.11
C GLU A 327 15.93 11.71 5.16
N LEU A 328 16.77 12.70 5.40
CA LEU A 328 16.40 14.10 5.29
C LEU A 328 16.34 14.51 3.81
N SER A 329 15.24 14.14 3.18
CA SER A 329 14.97 14.53 1.79
C SER A 329 14.82 16.05 1.67
N PHE A 330 14.88 16.53 0.46
CA PHE A 330 14.83 17.95 0.21
C PHE A 330 13.46 18.58 0.59
N PRO A 331 12.28 17.97 0.27
CA PRO A 331 10.97 18.41 0.76
C PRO A 331 10.90 18.53 2.29
N VAL A 332 11.51 17.59 3.01
CA VAL A 332 11.59 17.59 4.48
C VAL A 332 12.35 18.82 4.99
N ILE A 333 13.54 19.09 4.43
CA ILE A 333 14.36 20.23 4.86
C ILE A 333 13.64 21.56 4.62
N ILE A 334 13.03 21.76 3.45
CA ILE A 334 12.27 22.99 3.16
C ILE A 334 11.09 23.14 4.11
N SER A 335 10.34 22.09 4.32
CA SER A 335 9.17 22.14 5.21
C SER A 335 9.54 22.50 6.64
N LEU A 336 10.67 22.01 7.13
CA LEU A 336 11.23 22.40 8.43
C LEU A 336 11.67 23.89 8.46
N PHE A 337 12.25 24.39 7.37
CA PHE A 337 12.58 25.83 7.27
C PHE A 337 11.34 26.72 7.19
N ILE A 338 10.31 26.30 6.46
CA ILE A 338 9.01 26.99 6.43
C ILE A 338 8.40 27.01 7.83
N LEU A 339 8.39 25.88 8.53
CA LEU A 339 7.91 25.80 9.92
C LEU A 339 8.65 26.78 10.82
N TRP A 340 9.98 26.83 10.70
CA TRP A 340 10.80 27.78 11.45
C TRP A 340 10.40 29.23 11.14
N LEU A 341 10.23 29.57 9.86
CA LEU A 341 9.79 30.90 9.41
C LEU A 341 8.41 31.26 9.96
N ASP A 342 7.48 30.30 9.96
CA ASP A 342 6.13 30.47 10.50
C ASP A 342 6.14 30.74 12.00
N ILE A 343 6.96 30.02 12.76
CA ILE A 343 7.14 30.25 14.20
C ILE A 343 7.73 31.65 14.45
N VAL A 344 8.81 31.99 13.74
CA VAL A 344 9.46 33.33 13.89
C VAL A 344 8.50 34.45 13.52
N SER A 345 7.78 34.31 12.39
CA SER A 345 6.79 35.31 11.95
C SER A 345 5.65 35.45 12.95
N SER A 346 5.14 34.34 13.46
CA SER A 346 4.07 34.33 14.46
C SER A 346 4.47 35.08 15.73
N PHE A 347 5.64 34.80 16.29
CA PHE A 347 6.10 35.44 17.54
C PHE A 347 6.65 36.85 17.36
N THR A 348 7.06 37.23 16.17
CA THR A 348 7.57 38.60 15.91
C THR A 348 6.48 39.53 15.42
N LEU A 349 5.64 39.12 14.46
CA LEU A 349 4.67 39.97 13.78
C LEU A 349 3.24 39.86 14.36
N LEU A 350 2.84 38.70 14.85
CA LEU A 350 1.51 38.50 15.47
C LEU A 350 1.53 38.78 16.98
N ARG A 351 2.62 39.29 17.51
CA ARG A 351 2.73 39.70 18.91
C ARG A 351 1.89 40.96 19.17
N VAL A 352 0.69 40.74 19.69
CA VAL A 352 -0.14 41.87 20.14
C VAL A 352 0.52 42.48 21.36
N GLN A 353 1.05 43.70 21.24
CA GLN A 353 1.57 44.50 22.34
C GLN A 353 0.41 44.96 23.25
N TYR A 354 -0.24 44.04 23.95
CA TYR A 354 -1.11 44.35 25.06
C TYR A 354 -0.38 44.05 26.37
N TYR A 355 0.34 45.08 26.81
CA TYR A 355 1.01 45.12 28.10
C TYR A 355 -0.01 45.32 29.26
N ARG A 356 -0.91 44.36 29.45
CA ARG A 356 -1.63 44.21 30.70
C ARG A 356 -1.57 42.72 31.09
N ARG A 357 -0.81 42.49 32.18
CA ARG A 357 -0.79 41.21 32.88
C ARG A 357 -2.20 40.98 33.45
N GLY A 358 -2.96 40.03 32.85
CA GLY A 358 -4.26 39.62 33.32
C GLY A 358 -5.22 39.15 32.20
N LEU A 359 -6.01 38.15 32.49
CA LEU A 359 -7.10 37.69 31.63
C LEU A 359 -8.21 38.75 31.61
N SER A 360 -8.37 39.46 30.50
CA SER A 360 -9.47 40.41 30.36
C SER A 360 -10.75 39.66 29.97
N LYS A 361 -11.93 40.11 30.47
CA LYS A 361 -13.25 39.55 30.09
C LYS A 361 -13.44 39.49 28.57
N LYS A 362 -12.89 40.46 27.80
CA LYS A 362 -12.95 40.45 26.34
C LYS A 362 -12.14 39.30 25.69
N ARG A 363 -11.00 38.94 26.28
CA ARG A 363 -10.19 37.78 25.76
C ARG A 363 -10.86 36.48 26.07
N LEU A 364 -11.43 36.34 27.28
CA LEU A 364 -12.21 35.14 27.64
C LEU A 364 -13.42 35.00 26.72
N LEU A 365 -14.13 36.10 26.44
CA LEU A 365 -15.26 36.07 25.51
C LEU A 365 -14.82 35.72 24.09
N ALA A 366 -13.71 36.27 23.62
CA ALA A 366 -13.16 35.93 22.31
C ALA A 366 -12.69 34.45 22.26
N GLY A 367 -12.07 33.97 23.32
CA GLY A 367 -11.70 32.54 23.43
C GLY A 367 -12.92 31.63 23.42
N ALA A 368 -13.95 31.95 24.18
CA ALA A 368 -15.21 31.22 24.21
C ALA A 368 -15.89 31.18 22.81
N LEU A 369 -15.88 32.34 22.11
CA LEU A 369 -16.39 32.41 20.73
C LEU A 369 -15.58 31.52 19.77
N CYS A 370 -14.25 31.56 19.88
CA CYS A 370 -13.39 30.70 19.06
C CYS A 370 -13.62 29.20 19.33
N LEU A 371 -13.80 28.79 20.59
CA LEU A 371 -14.19 27.41 20.94
C LEU A 371 -15.54 27.04 20.33
N PHE A 372 -16.51 27.93 20.42
CA PHE A 372 -17.82 27.72 19.82
C PHE A 372 -17.75 27.60 18.30
N VAL A 373 -16.99 28.45 17.63
CA VAL A 373 -16.74 28.38 16.18
C VAL A 373 -16.04 27.07 15.81
N SER A 374 -15.01 26.67 16.57
CA SER A 374 -14.31 25.40 16.34
C SER A 374 -15.25 24.21 16.55
N PHE A 375 -16.08 24.21 17.57
CA PHE A 375 -17.07 23.17 17.82
C PHE A 375 -18.09 23.05 16.68
N LEU A 376 -18.67 24.16 16.24
CA LEU A 376 -19.63 24.16 15.12
C LEU A 376 -18.93 23.77 13.79
N GLY A 377 -17.73 24.26 13.55
CA GLY A 377 -16.97 24.01 12.32
C GLY A 377 -16.52 22.55 12.16
N VAL A 378 -16.29 21.85 13.26
CA VAL A 378 -15.92 20.42 13.25
C VAL A 378 -17.13 19.52 12.94
N GLN A 379 -18.38 19.96 13.23
CA GLN A 379 -19.55 19.09 13.06
C GLN A 379 -19.71 18.53 11.62
N PRO A 380 -19.67 19.34 10.54
CA PRO A 380 -19.73 18.79 9.20
C PRO A 380 -18.57 17.86 8.86
N LEU A 381 -17.36 18.12 9.37
CA LEU A 381 -16.16 17.30 9.13
C LEU A 381 -16.19 15.92 9.83
N ARG A 382 -17.17 15.69 10.71
CA ARG A 382 -17.42 14.38 11.34
C ARG A 382 -18.39 13.51 10.55
N SER A 383 -19.00 14.07 9.50
CA SER A 383 -20.01 13.38 8.71
C SER A 383 -19.38 12.77 7.47
N ARG A 384 -19.48 11.46 7.31
CA ARG A 384 -19.12 10.72 6.09
C ARG A 384 -19.87 11.28 4.88
N ASP A 385 -21.18 11.55 5.02
CA ASP A 385 -22.03 12.11 3.96
C ASP A 385 -21.54 13.45 3.45
N PHE A 386 -20.92 14.27 4.31
CA PHE A 386 -20.33 15.53 3.89
C PHE A 386 -19.22 15.31 2.87
N PHE A 387 -18.30 14.38 3.11
CA PHE A 387 -17.20 14.07 2.19
C PHE A 387 -17.72 13.39 0.92
N LEU A 388 -18.62 12.41 1.02
CA LEU A 388 -19.21 11.71 -0.14
C LEU A 388 -19.92 12.68 -1.09
N ARG A 389 -20.78 13.56 -0.56
CA ARG A 389 -21.54 14.55 -1.39
C ARG A 389 -20.64 15.56 -2.08
N ASN A 390 -19.43 15.77 -1.59
CA ASN A 390 -18.46 16.71 -2.15
C ASN A 390 -17.37 16.03 -2.98
N GLY A 391 -17.43 14.71 -3.21
CA GLY A 391 -16.44 13.97 -3.98
C GLY A 391 -15.06 13.92 -3.31
N LEU A 392 -15.02 13.93 -1.98
CA LEU A 392 -13.81 13.95 -1.16
C LEU A 392 -13.60 12.60 -0.43
N GLU A 393 -14.12 11.53 -0.97
CA GLU A 393 -13.91 10.19 -0.42
C GLU A 393 -12.43 9.81 -0.51
N PRO A 394 -11.79 9.40 0.61
CA PRO A 394 -10.41 8.94 0.56
C PRO A 394 -10.34 7.52 -0.01
N ALA A 395 -9.75 7.37 -1.20
CA ALA A 395 -9.45 6.08 -1.80
C ALA A 395 -8.14 5.54 -1.22
N MET A 396 -8.23 4.58 -0.30
CA MET A 396 -7.08 4.03 0.41
C MET A 396 -6.18 3.18 -0.47
N TRP A 397 -6.74 2.58 -1.52
CA TRP A 397 -6.03 1.77 -2.51
C TRP A 397 -5.23 2.61 -3.51
N ASP A 398 -5.53 3.91 -3.62
CA ASP A 398 -4.82 4.86 -4.48
C ASP A 398 -4.44 6.11 -3.66
N PRO A 399 -3.37 6.02 -2.85
CA PRO A 399 -2.90 7.11 -2.03
C PRO A 399 -2.49 8.34 -2.83
N GLU A 400 -1.91 8.17 -4.02
CA GLU A 400 -1.41 9.24 -4.86
C GLU A 400 -2.55 10.10 -5.40
N THR A 401 -3.51 9.48 -6.09
CA THR A 401 -4.70 10.19 -6.59
C THR A 401 -5.48 10.84 -5.45
N THR A 402 -5.63 10.13 -4.33
CA THR A 402 -6.33 10.66 -3.15
C THR A 402 -5.63 11.91 -2.58
N GLN A 403 -4.31 11.89 -2.48
CA GLN A 403 -3.53 13.04 -2.01
C GLN A 403 -3.56 14.20 -3.02
N ALA A 404 -3.47 13.91 -4.32
CA ALA A 404 -3.56 14.91 -5.37
C ALA A 404 -4.94 15.61 -5.40
N CYS A 405 -6.03 14.84 -5.23
CA CYS A 405 -7.40 15.38 -5.26
C CYS A 405 -7.81 16.11 -3.97
N ASN A 406 -7.50 15.54 -2.82
CA ASN A 406 -8.01 16.04 -1.54
C ASN A 406 -6.97 16.85 -0.75
N GLY A 407 -5.67 16.54 -0.93
CA GLY A 407 -4.61 17.01 -0.06
C GLY A 407 -4.61 16.34 1.31
N PHE A 408 -3.45 16.31 1.97
CA PHE A 408 -3.25 15.58 3.23
C PHE A 408 -4.24 15.97 4.33
N LEU A 409 -4.46 17.26 4.59
CA LEU A 409 -5.30 17.73 5.71
C LEU A 409 -6.76 17.29 5.57
N VAL A 410 -7.30 17.37 4.35
CA VAL A 410 -8.67 16.93 4.07
C VAL A 410 -8.77 15.43 4.19
N ASN A 411 -7.82 14.67 3.63
CA ASN A 411 -7.77 13.23 3.75
C ASN A 411 -7.70 12.77 5.20
N PHE A 412 -6.73 13.27 5.96
CA PHE A 412 -6.57 12.92 7.36
C PHE A 412 -7.84 13.20 8.19
N THR A 413 -8.54 14.31 7.87
CA THR A 413 -9.80 14.65 8.54
C THR A 413 -10.95 13.75 8.08
N ALA A 414 -11.03 13.45 6.78
CA ALA A 414 -12.03 12.55 6.22
C ALA A 414 -11.89 11.13 6.79
N MET A 415 -10.66 10.62 6.88
CA MET A 415 -10.37 9.31 7.45
C MET A 415 -10.99 9.08 8.81
N TYR A 416 -11.08 10.11 9.65
CA TYR A 416 -11.76 10.01 10.94
C TYR A 416 -13.26 9.69 10.78
N SER A 417 -13.91 10.23 9.76
CA SER A 417 -15.34 9.98 9.51
C SER A 417 -15.59 8.65 8.81
N PHE A 418 -14.61 8.15 8.05
CA PHE A 418 -14.67 6.87 7.35
C PHE A 418 -14.18 5.69 8.22
N SER A 419 -13.48 5.96 9.31
CA SER A 419 -12.93 4.94 10.20
C SER A 419 -13.96 4.24 11.09
N ARG A 420 -15.17 4.74 11.18
CA ARG A 420 -16.19 4.19 12.08
C ARG A 420 -17.53 4.02 11.37
N PRO A 421 -18.12 2.82 11.45
CA PRO A 421 -19.50 2.63 11.04
C PRO A 421 -20.44 3.54 11.86
N SER A 422 -21.47 4.07 11.21
CA SER A 422 -22.52 4.81 11.92
C SER A 422 -23.33 3.86 12.82
N GLU A 423 -23.84 4.39 13.95
CA GLU A 423 -24.72 3.60 14.81
C GLU A 423 -26.00 3.24 14.05
N PRO A 424 -26.34 1.95 13.90
CA PRO A 424 -27.54 1.54 13.17
C PRO A 424 -28.82 2.08 13.82
N GLN A 425 -29.80 2.47 13.00
CA GLN A 425 -31.04 3.01 13.50
C GLN A 425 -31.78 1.99 14.38
N GLY A 426 -32.07 2.40 15.60
CA GLY A 426 -32.77 1.55 16.58
C GLY A 426 -31.85 0.59 17.34
N TYR A 427 -30.53 0.73 17.21
CA TYR A 427 -29.56 -0.02 18.04
C TYR A 427 -29.82 0.21 19.53
N SER A 428 -29.71 -0.85 20.32
CA SER A 428 -29.65 -0.76 21.79
C SER A 428 -29.00 -2.01 22.39
N THR A 429 -28.37 -1.87 23.53
CA THR A 429 -27.78 -2.99 24.25
C THR A 429 -28.81 -4.05 24.67
N GLN A 430 -30.07 -3.66 24.83
CA GLN A 430 -31.16 -4.60 25.12
C GLN A 430 -31.45 -5.49 23.89
N LYS A 431 -31.50 -4.92 22.69
CA LYS A 431 -31.66 -5.71 21.46
C LYS A 431 -30.48 -6.65 21.21
N VAL A 432 -29.25 -6.17 21.41
CA VAL A 432 -28.06 -7.01 21.31
C VAL A 432 -28.17 -8.24 22.23
N LYS A 433 -28.60 -8.07 23.50
CA LYS A 433 -28.83 -9.19 24.41
C LYS A 433 -29.94 -10.14 23.95
N GLN A 434 -31.02 -9.59 23.41
CA GLN A 434 -32.14 -10.40 22.89
C GLN A 434 -31.71 -11.24 21.69
N ILE A 435 -30.93 -10.68 20.78
CA ILE A 435 -30.39 -11.39 19.61
C ILE A 435 -29.41 -12.47 20.08
N ALA A 436 -28.47 -12.15 20.95
CA ALA A 436 -27.49 -13.11 21.46
C ALA A 436 -28.13 -14.34 22.13
N GLN A 437 -29.27 -14.16 22.83
CA GLN A 437 -30.01 -15.27 23.45
C GLN A 437 -30.62 -16.26 22.44
N GLN A 438 -30.80 -15.86 21.19
CA GLN A 438 -31.34 -16.74 20.13
C GLN A 438 -30.26 -17.69 19.55
N TYR A 439 -28.98 -17.32 19.72
CA TYR A 439 -27.85 -18.04 19.18
C TYR A 439 -26.82 -18.34 20.30
N PRO A 440 -27.10 -19.29 21.18
CA PRO A 440 -26.14 -19.65 22.22
C PRO A 440 -24.90 -20.30 21.60
N SER A 441 -23.70 -19.88 22.03
CA SER A 441 -22.44 -20.51 21.64
C SER A 441 -22.38 -21.95 22.19
N ASP A 442 -21.65 -22.82 21.48
CA ASP A 442 -21.34 -24.15 21.98
C ASP A 442 -20.34 -24.08 23.14
N LEU A 443 -20.14 -25.21 23.82
CA LEU A 443 -19.13 -25.32 24.88
C LEU A 443 -17.74 -25.40 24.24
N ALA A 444 -16.77 -24.71 24.83
CA ALA A 444 -15.37 -24.94 24.56
C ALA A 444 -15.01 -26.31 25.18
N GLY A 445 -14.55 -27.24 24.34
CA GLY A 445 -14.05 -28.55 24.79
C GLY A 445 -12.73 -28.80 24.07
N ASP A 446 -11.92 -29.74 24.62
CA ASP A 446 -10.78 -30.27 23.85
C ASP A 446 -11.35 -31.01 22.63
N VAL A 447 -11.36 -30.31 21.50
CA VAL A 447 -11.92 -30.81 20.24
C VAL A 447 -10.80 -31.56 19.50
N SER A 448 -10.96 -32.87 19.32
CA SER A 448 -10.16 -33.62 18.38
C SER A 448 -10.72 -33.44 16.97
N GLY A 449 -10.49 -32.26 16.38
CA GLY A 449 -10.87 -31.93 15.02
C GLY A 449 -9.73 -32.04 14.02
N PRO A 450 -9.99 -31.94 12.71
CA PRO A 450 -8.97 -31.93 11.69
C PRO A 450 -8.09 -30.68 11.78
N ASN A 451 -6.87 -30.76 11.26
CA ASN A 451 -6.10 -29.56 10.96
C ASN A 451 -6.84 -28.72 9.93
N ILE A 452 -6.80 -27.42 10.10
CA ILE A 452 -7.46 -26.45 9.22
C ILE A 452 -6.42 -25.60 8.53
N ILE A 453 -6.39 -25.68 7.21
CA ILE A 453 -5.58 -24.84 6.34
C ILE A 453 -6.53 -23.89 5.62
N PHE A 454 -6.43 -22.59 5.93
CA PHE A 454 -7.26 -21.57 5.33
C PHE A 454 -6.38 -20.68 4.46
N ILE A 455 -6.61 -20.69 3.14
CA ILE A 455 -5.76 -19.99 2.16
C ILE A 455 -6.56 -18.90 1.49
N MET A 456 -6.04 -17.69 1.50
CA MET A 456 -6.47 -16.60 0.64
C MET A 456 -5.46 -16.46 -0.48
N ASN A 457 -5.85 -16.85 -1.69
CA ASN A 457 -4.99 -16.80 -2.86
C ASN A 457 -5.17 -15.48 -3.57
N GLU A 458 -4.09 -14.71 -3.67
CA GLU A 458 -4.05 -13.38 -4.28
C GLU A 458 -4.62 -13.40 -5.70
N SER A 459 -5.62 -12.55 -5.93
CA SER A 459 -6.27 -12.34 -7.24
C SER A 459 -6.77 -13.62 -7.93
N TRP A 460 -7.03 -14.71 -7.21
CA TRP A 460 -7.51 -15.95 -7.84
C TRP A 460 -8.97 -15.78 -8.33
N ALA A 461 -9.14 -15.86 -9.65
CA ALA A 461 -10.43 -15.75 -10.34
C ALA A 461 -10.57 -16.89 -11.36
N ASP A 462 -11.79 -17.28 -11.64
CA ASP A 462 -12.10 -18.34 -12.62
C ASP A 462 -13.01 -17.81 -13.73
N PHE A 463 -12.42 -17.30 -14.79
CA PHE A 463 -13.12 -16.82 -15.98
C PHE A 463 -13.63 -17.93 -16.88
N THR A 464 -13.20 -19.19 -16.67
CA THR A 464 -13.65 -20.34 -17.46
C THR A 464 -15.02 -20.81 -17.04
N ARG A 465 -15.36 -20.69 -15.75
CA ARG A 465 -16.66 -21.09 -15.18
C ARG A 465 -17.66 -19.94 -15.07
N THR A 466 -17.19 -18.75 -14.76
CA THR A 466 -18.05 -17.58 -14.57
C THR A 466 -18.21 -16.75 -15.83
N GLY A 467 -17.41 -16.95 -16.86
CA GLY A 467 -17.33 -16.14 -18.07
C GLY A 467 -17.33 -16.93 -19.38
N GLN A 468 -16.95 -16.23 -20.44
CA GLN A 468 -16.89 -16.78 -21.82
C GLN A 468 -15.44 -16.89 -22.29
N LEU A 469 -14.55 -17.36 -21.43
CA LEU A 469 -13.14 -17.55 -21.74
C LEU A 469 -12.94 -18.93 -22.41
N ASP A 470 -12.23 -18.93 -23.57
CA ASP A 470 -11.67 -20.14 -24.20
C ASP A 470 -10.16 -19.97 -24.37
N THR A 471 -9.41 -21.01 -24.03
CA THR A 471 -7.96 -21.01 -24.01
C THR A 471 -7.38 -22.25 -24.70
N SER A 472 -6.15 -22.17 -25.23
CA SER A 472 -5.49 -23.28 -25.92
C SER A 472 -5.14 -24.46 -25.01
N GLU A 473 -4.99 -24.21 -23.73
CA GLU A 473 -4.72 -25.16 -22.65
C GLU A 473 -5.58 -24.84 -21.44
N PRO A 474 -5.96 -25.84 -20.59
CA PRO A 474 -6.68 -25.58 -19.34
C PRO A 474 -5.91 -24.62 -18.43
N VAL A 475 -6.63 -23.70 -17.76
CA VAL A 475 -6.02 -22.72 -16.86
C VAL A 475 -5.66 -23.36 -15.52
N THR A 476 -6.59 -24.12 -14.94
CA THR A 476 -6.46 -24.74 -13.60
C THR A 476 -6.82 -26.25 -13.63
N PRO A 477 -6.09 -27.07 -14.42
CA PRO A 477 -6.48 -28.45 -14.68
C PRO A 477 -6.53 -29.34 -13.43
N PHE A 478 -5.70 -29.11 -12.43
CA PHE A 478 -5.72 -29.89 -11.19
C PHE A 478 -6.92 -29.50 -10.32
N ILE A 479 -7.18 -28.22 -10.11
CA ILE A 479 -8.33 -27.70 -9.36
C ILE A 479 -9.63 -28.21 -10.02
N ASP A 480 -9.73 -28.12 -11.35
CA ASP A 480 -10.87 -28.62 -12.11
C ASP A 480 -11.08 -30.11 -11.89
N SER A 481 -10.00 -30.90 -11.92
CA SER A 481 -10.08 -32.35 -11.68
C SER A 481 -10.60 -32.73 -10.29
N LEU A 482 -10.24 -31.93 -9.25
CA LEU A 482 -10.76 -32.13 -7.89
C LEU A 482 -12.25 -31.83 -7.81
N ALA A 483 -12.69 -30.78 -8.48
CA ALA A 483 -14.11 -30.39 -8.54
C ALA A 483 -14.94 -31.40 -9.31
N GLU A 484 -14.49 -31.85 -10.50
CA GLU A 484 -15.19 -32.80 -11.36
C GLU A 484 -15.24 -34.21 -10.78
N SER A 485 -14.21 -34.69 -10.10
CA SER A 485 -14.19 -35.97 -9.41
C SER A 485 -15.07 -35.97 -8.15
N GLY A 486 -15.49 -34.79 -7.67
CA GLY A 486 -16.15 -34.61 -6.38
C GLY A 486 -15.26 -34.89 -5.17
N GLU A 487 -13.96 -34.85 -5.32
CA GLU A 487 -13.02 -34.88 -4.19
C GLU A 487 -13.01 -33.60 -3.39
N ALA A 488 -13.49 -32.48 -3.98
CA ALA A 488 -13.59 -31.17 -3.35
C ALA A 488 -14.97 -30.54 -3.60
N VAL A 489 -15.40 -29.68 -2.69
CA VAL A 489 -16.46 -28.70 -2.97
C VAL A 489 -15.83 -27.52 -3.69
N TYR A 490 -16.36 -27.19 -4.86
CA TYR A 490 -16.00 -25.99 -5.59
C TYR A 490 -17.18 -25.05 -5.62
N GLY A 491 -16.95 -23.74 -5.48
CA GLY A 491 -18.02 -22.77 -5.47
C GLY A 491 -17.52 -21.34 -5.66
N ASN A 492 -18.46 -20.39 -5.55
CA ASN A 492 -18.19 -18.98 -5.71
C ASN A 492 -18.30 -18.24 -4.38
N THR A 493 -17.40 -17.31 -4.14
CA THR A 493 -17.49 -16.36 -3.02
C THR A 493 -17.57 -14.92 -3.52
N VAL A 494 -18.53 -14.16 -2.96
CA VAL A 494 -18.68 -12.74 -3.26
C VAL A 494 -17.90 -11.94 -2.23
N VAL A 495 -16.83 -11.29 -2.69
CA VAL A 495 -15.88 -10.52 -1.88
C VAL A 495 -16.24 -9.03 -1.86
N PRO A 496 -15.76 -8.24 -0.88
CA PRO A 496 -16.19 -6.84 -0.74
C PRO A 496 -15.49 -5.85 -1.67
N VAL A 497 -14.49 -6.27 -2.44
CA VAL A 497 -13.59 -5.39 -3.19
C VAL A 497 -13.35 -5.89 -4.61
N VAL A 498 -12.90 -5.00 -5.50
CA VAL A 498 -12.58 -5.28 -6.91
C VAL A 498 -11.16 -4.80 -7.19
N GLY A 499 -10.32 -5.65 -7.77
CA GLY A 499 -9.00 -5.30 -8.30
C GLY A 499 -7.92 -4.89 -7.28
N ALA A 500 -8.30 -4.70 -6.01
CA ALA A 500 -7.41 -4.37 -4.90
C ALA A 500 -8.15 -4.44 -3.57
N GLY A 501 -7.41 -4.34 -2.44
CA GLY A 501 -8.03 -4.28 -1.11
C GLY A 501 -8.08 -5.62 -0.40
N THR A 502 -7.11 -6.48 -0.63
CA THR A 502 -6.88 -7.81 -0.01
C THR A 502 -7.28 -7.89 1.46
N SER A 503 -6.88 -6.89 2.27
CA SER A 503 -7.19 -6.84 3.71
C SER A 503 -8.69 -6.75 4.02
N CYS A 504 -9.52 -6.33 3.08
CA CYS A 504 -10.97 -6.24 3.28
C CYS A 504 -11.61 -7.64 3.20
N SER A 505 -11.28 -8.40 2.15
CA SER A 505 -11.73 -9.80 1.98
C SER A 505 -11.20 -10.69 3.09
N GLU A 506 -9.93 -10.50 3.44
CA GLU A 506 -9.28 -11.15 4.58
C GLU A 506 -10.04 -10.90 5.90
N PHE A 507 -10.38 -9.65 6.16
CA PHE A 507 -11.08 -9.27 7.40
C PHE A 507 -12.50 -9.85 7.46
N GLU A 508 -13.25 -9.86 6.35
CA GLU A 508 -14.56 -10.53 6.30
C GLU A 508 -14.43 -12.02 6.60
N ALA A 509 -13.51 -12.71 5.93
CA ALA A 509 -13.32 -14.15 6.09
C ALA A 509 -12.87 -14.53 7.51
N LEU A 510 -11.97 -13.75 8.12
CA LEU A 510 -11.46 -14.03 9.47
C LEU A 510 -12.40 -13.63 10.61
N THR A 511 -13.27 -12.66 10.42
CA THR A 511 -14.07 -12.08 11.53
C THR A 511 -15.57 -12.32 11.38
N GLY A 512 -16.04 -12.70 10.20
CA GLY A 512 -17.47 -12.76 9.90
C GLY A 512 -18.16 -11.39 9.88
N ALA A 513 -17.40 -10.29 9.82
CA ALA A 513 -17.95 -8.95 9.61
C ALA A 513 -18.31 -8.76 8.11
N SER A 514 -19.19 -7.84 7.77
CA SER A 514 -19.51 -7.54 6.37
C SER A 514 -19.30 -6.06 6.02
N TYR A 515 -18.67 -5.82 4.89
CA TYR A 515 -18.49 -4.49 4.32
C TYR A 515 -19.79 -3.87 3.80
N PHE A 516 -20.86 -4.65 3.67
CA PHE A 516 -22.20 -4.14 3.42
C PHE A 516 -22.60 -2.99 4.36
N PHE A 517 -22.14 -3.01 5.61
CA PHE A 517 -22.41 -1.97 6.61
C PHE A 517 -21.43 -0.79 6.57
N GLY A 518 -20.61 -0.67 5.54
CA GLY A 518 -19.75 0.48 5.30
C GLY A 518 -18.53 0.53 6.19
N LEU A 519 -17.75 -0.53 6.22
CA LEU A 519 -16.45 -0.58 6.89
C LEU A 519 -15.37 0.22 6.12
N SER A 520 -14.26 0.53 6.81
CA SER A 520 -13.09 1.18 6.22
C SER A 520 -12.23 0.17 5.47
N SER A 521 -11.55 0.64 4.43
CA SER A 521 -10.57 -0.14 3.66
C SER A 521 -9.29 -0.50 4.42
N ASN A 522 -9.08 0.02 5.63
CA ASN A 522 -7.99 -0.40 6.53
C ASN A 522 -8.58 -1.00 7.82
N PRO A 523 -9.07 -2.25 7.80
CA PRO A 523 -9.77 -2.84 8.93
C PRO A 523 -8.88 -3.06 10.13
N TYR A 524 -7.61 -3.43 9.94
CA TYR A 524 -6.69 -3.73 11.05
C TYR A 524 -6.36 -2.49 11.88
N GLY A 525 -6.20 -1.33 11.24
CA GLY A 525 -5.97 -0.08 11.95
C GLY A 525 -7.18 0.45 12.71
N PHE A 526 -8.40 0.12 12.27
CA PHE A 526 -9.62 0.74 12.82
C PHE A 526 -10.47 -0.16 13.71
N TYR A 527 -10.48 -1.47 13.45
CA TYR A 527 -11.47 -2.36 14.09
C TYR A 527 -10.88 -3.41 15.01
N THR A 528 -9.55 -3.68 14.91
CA THR A 528 -8.93 -4.71 15.76
C THR A 528 -8.64 -4.21 17.18
N TYR A 529 -8.87 -5.05 18.15
CA TYR A 529 -8.57 -4.80 19.56
C TYR A 529 -8.13 -6.11 20.24
N PRO A 530 -7.33 -6.04 21.32
CA PRO A 530 -6.86 -7.24 22.01
C PRO A 530 -8.01 -8.12 22.51
N GLY A 531 -7.95 -9.41 22.18
CA GLY A 531 -9.00 -10.39 22.55
C GLY A 531 -10.27 -10.28 21.70
N MET A 532 -10.16 -9.69 20.50
CA MET A 532 -11.23 -9.67 19.52
C MET A 532 -11.55 -11.10 19.08
N ALA A 533 -12.80 -11.49 19.11
CA ALA A 533 -13.25 -12.75 18.56
C ALA A 533 -12.99 -12.79 17.05
N SER A 534 -12.41 -13.86 16.56
CA SER A 534 -12.10 -14.09 15.15
C SER A 534 -11.98 -15.58 14.90
N SER A 535 -11.75 -16.01 13.67
CA SER A 535 -11.43 -17.42 13.38
C SER A 535 -10.24 -17.91 14.21
N ALA A 536 -9.13 -17.13 14.26
CA ALA A 536 -7.93 -17.48 15.00
C ALA A 536 -8.17 -17.58 16.52
N GLU A 537 -8.81 -16.57 17.10
CA GLU A 537 -9.13 -16.59 18.56
C GLU A 537 -10.11 -17.71 18.89
N ASN A 538 -11.10 -17.97 18.06
CA ASN A 538 -12.07 -19.04 18.27
C ASN A 538 -11.42 -20.42 18.17
N MET A 539 -10.55 -20.66 17.17
CA MET A 539 -9.82 -21.91 17.05
C MET A 539 -8.85 -22.12 18.23
N LYS A 540 -8.22 -21.05 18.69
CA LYS A 540 -7.38 -21.11 19.90
C LYS A 540 -8.19 -21.50 21.16
N GLN A 541 -9.43 -21.03 21.32
CA GLN A 541 -10.33 -21.44 22.41
C GLN A 541 -10.72 -22.93 22.31
N LEU A 542 -10.68 -23.53 21.13
CA LEU A 542 -10.87 -24.96 20.89
C LEU A 542 -9.57 -25.79 20.99
N GLY A 543 -8.46 -25.16 21.39
CA GLY A 543 -7.18 -25.86 21.60
C GLY A 543 -6.27 -25.97 20.38
N TYR A 544 -6.58 -25.27 19.28
CA TYR A 544 -5.71 -25.23 18.09
C TYR A 544 -4.55 -24.26 18.25
N GLN A 545 -3.41 -24.58 17.66
CA GLN A 545 -2.35 -23.60 17.40
C GLN A 545 -2.74 -22.74 16.21
N SER A 546 -2.99 -21.45 16.46
CA SER A 546 -3.43 -20.51 15.43
C SER A 546 -2.25 -19.67 14.93
N ARG A 547 -1.80 -19.90 13.69
CA ARG A 547 -0.66 -19.23 13.10
C ARG A 547 -1.01 -18.69 11.71
N ALA A 548 -0.36 -17.60 11.30
CA ALA A 548 -0.58 -16.99 10.00
C ALA A 548 0.73 -16.81 9.24
N GLN A 549 0.64 -16.74 7.91
CA GLN A 549 1.77 -16.51 7.02
C GLN A 549 1.37 -15.61 5.84
N HIS A 550 2.27 -14.67 5.50
CA HIS A 550 2.23 -13.91 4.26
C HIS A 550 3.65 -13.47 3.89
N LEU A 551 4.23 -14.07 2.85
CA LEU A 551 5.60 -13.78 2.41
C LEU A 551 5.73 -12.42 1.71
N MET A 552 5.19 -11.38 2.35
CA MET A 552 5.35 -9.97 1.99
C MET A 552 5.76 -9.20 3.26
N PRO A 553 6.20 -7.94 3.15
CA PRO A 553 6.61 -7.18 4.32
C PRO A 553 5.54 -7.16 5.42
N ALA A 554 5.94 -7.49 6.66
CA ALA A 554 5.04 -7.61 7.82
C ALA A 554 4.21 -6.33 8.10
N ALA A 555 4.74 -5.16 7.71
CA ALA A 555 4.09 -3.87 7.86
C ALA A 555 2.89 -3.66 6.90
N ASN A 556 2.78 -4.47 5.84
CA ASN A 556 1.69 -4.34 4.88
C ASN A 556 0.33 -4.51 5.58
N TRP A 557 -0.56 -3.51 5.38
CA TRP A 557 -1.90 -3.45 6.00
C TRP A 557 -1.92 -3.49 7.54
N ASP A 558 -0.79 -3.20 8.23
CA ASP A 558 -0.65 -3.27 9.70
C ASP A 558 -0.92 -4.67 10.28
N ARG A 559 -0.63 -5.75 9.51
CA ARG A 559 -0.85 -7.14 9.93
C ARG A 559 -0.02 -7.51 11.15
N SER A 560 1.20 -7.01 11.25
CA SER A 560 2.07 -7.20 12.43
C SER A 560 1.42 -6.76 13.75
N SER A 561 0.52 -5.76 13.70
CA SER A 561 -0.26 -5.35 14.88
C SER A 561 -1.66 -6.00 14.91
N GLY A 562 -2.25 -6.23 13.73
CA GLY A 562 -3.61 -6.74 13.57
C GLY A 562 -3.75 -8.21 13.94
N PHE A 563 -2.89 -9.07 13.42
CA PHE A 563 -2.97 -10.52 13.62
C PHE A 563 -2.86 -10.98 15.07
N PRO A 564 -1.93 -10.46 15.89
CA PRO A 564 -1.94 -10.76 17.32
C PRO A 564 -3.23 -10.36 18.04
N ARG A 565 -3.89 -9.28 17.61
CA ARG A 565 -5.18 -8.84 18.16
C ARG A 565 -6.34 -9.74 17.75
N LEU A 566 -6.22 -10.40 16.59
CA LEU A 566 -7.15 -11.43 16.12
C LEU A 566 -6.89 -12.81 16.73
N GLY A 567 -5.84 -12.98 17.55
CA GLY A 567 -5.57 -14.23 18.26
C GLY A 567 -4.54 -15.15 17.59
N PHE A 568 -3.96 -14.78 16.45
CA PHE A 568 -2.82 -15.50 15.91
C PHE A 568 -1.64 -15.44 16.88
N GLU A 569 -1.06 -16.59 17.17
CA GLU A 569 0.07 -16.73 18.10
C GLU A 569 1.39 -16.39 17.44
N ASP A 570 1.47 -16.60 16.12
CA ASP A 570 2.63 -16.33 15.31
C ASP A 570 2.24 -15.85 13.91
N PHE A 571 3.06 -14.98 13.33
CA PHE A 571 2.88 -14.44 11.98
C PHE A 571 4.22 -14.43 11.26
N ILE A 572 4.35 -15.31 10.26
CA ILE A 572 5.53 -15.44 9.40
C ILE A 572 5.39 -14.50 8.21
N SER A 573 6.37 -13.64 8.03
CA SER A 573 6.46 -12.63 6.96
C SER A 573 7.69 -12.88 6.07
N LEU A 574 7.88 -12.06 5.05
CA LEU A 574 9.05 -12.16 4.16
C LEU A 574 10.37 -11.98 4.93
N GLU A 575 10.36 -11.19 6.00
CA GLU A 575 11.54 -10.91 6.82
C GLU A 575 11.99 -12.10 7.66
N ASP A 576 11.12 -13.09 7.83
CA ASP A 576 11.36 -14.26 8.70
C ASP A 576 11.86 -15.49 7.93
N VAL A 577 11.83 -15.46 6.58
CA VAL A 577 12.14 -16.63 5.73
C VAL A 577 13.33 -16.34 4.83
N GLU A 578 14.32 -17.22 4.85
CA GLU A 578 15.48 -17.18 3.95
C GLU A 578 15.15 -17.94 2.64
N ASP A 579 15.78 -17.56 1.54
CA ASP A 579 15.70 -18.24 0.22
C ASP A 579 14.26 -18.40 -0.32
N VAL A 580 13.47 -17.34 -0.25
CA VAL A 580 12.13 -17.29 -0.85
C VAL A 580 12.23 -17.23 -2.37
N GLU A 581 11.56 -18.17 -3.07
CA GLU A 581 11.46 -18.12 -4.52
C GLU A 581 10.63 -16.91 -4.96
N ILE A 582 11.27 -16.02 -5.74
CA ILE A 582 10.66 -14.78 -6.22
C ILE A 582 10.46 -14.87 -7.74
N PHE A 583 9.28 -14.51 -8.20
CA PHE A 583 8.96 -14.32 -9.62
C PHE A 583 8.24 -12.98 -9.80
N ARG A 584 8.59 -12.18 -10.81
CA ARG A 584 8.06 -10.83 -11.02
C ARG A 584 8.25 -9.88 -9.81
N GLY A 585 9.29 -10.10 -9.00
CA GLY A 585 9.49 -9.35 -7.75
C GLY A 585 8.57 -9.76 -6.59
N LEU A 586 7.78 -10.81 -6.76
CA LEU A 586 6.81 -11.32 -5.78
C LEU A 586 7.13 -12.77 -5.41
N PRO A 587 6.89 -13.18 -4.15
CA PRO A 587 6.98 -14.59 -3.74
C PRO A 587 6.02 -15.47 -4.54
N THR A 588 6.49 -16.63 -4.98
CA THR A 588 5.65 -17.60 -5.67
C THR A 588 4.68 -18.29 -4.72
N ASP A 589 3.56 -18.80 -5.26
CA ASP A 589 2.63 -19.62 -4.47
C ASP A 589 3.32 -20.90 -3.98
N ALA A 590 4.21 -21.46 -4.78
CA ALA A 590 5.03 -22.62 -4.38
C ALA A 590 5.90 -22.29 -3.15
N ALA A 591 6.53 -21.12 -3.10
CA ALA A 591 7.28 -20.67 -1.91
C ALA A 591 6.37 -20.49 -0.70
N SER A 592 5.19 -19.87 -0.88
CA SER A 592 4.21 -19.69 0.18
C SER A 592 3.72 -21.05 0.72
N TYR A 593 3.42 -22.00 -0.14
CA TYR A 593 2.96 -23.33 0.29
C TYR A 593 4.07 -24.18 0.89
N LYS A 594 5.31 -24.03 0.43
CA LYS A 594 6.47 -24.65 1.07
C LYS A 594 6.64 -24.21 2.52
N GLU A 595 6.52 -22.89 2.77
CA GLU A 595 6.58 -22.38 4.13
C GLU A 595 5.38 -22.79 4.97
N LEU A 596 4.19 -22.86 4.38
CA LEU A 596 2.98 -23.40 5.04
C LEU A 596 3.18 -24.84 5.52
N VAL A 597 3.77 -25.68 4.67
CA VAL A 597 4.14 -27.07 5.03
C VAL A 597 5.18 -27.06 6.15
N HIS A 598 6.19 -26.20 6.07
CA HIS A 598 7.19 -26.08 7.12
C HIS A 598 6.57 -25.67 8.47
N MET A 599 5.64 -24.72 8.46
CA MET A 599 4.88 -24.34 9.66
C MET A 599 4.06 -25.52 10.19
N PHE A 600 3.43 -26.30 9.31
CA PHE A 600 2.66 -27.47 9.69
C PHE A 600 3.54 -28.53 10.37
N ASP A 601 4.68 -28.89 9.77
CA ASP A 601 5.62 -29.86 10.31
C ASP A 601 6.24 -29.46 11.65
N ALA A 602 6.41 -28.16 11.88
CA ALA A 602 6.92 -27.61 13.14
C ALA A 602 5.87 -27.56 14.27
N GLY A 603 4.58 -27.74 13.94
CA GLY A 603 3.48 -27.67 14.90
C GLY A 603 3.29 -28.93 15.72
N ASN A 604 2.49 -28.82 16.76
CA ASN A 604 2.09 -29.95 17.61
C ASN A 604 0.59 -29.87 17.93
N GLY A 605 -0.12 -30.99 17.79
CA GLY A 605 -1.57 -31.02 18.00
C GLY A 605 -2.36 -30.40 16.86
N PRO A 606 -3.66 -30.12 17.02
CA PRO A 606 -4.48 -29.55 15.99
C PRO A 606 -4.04 -28.15 15.64
N GLN A 607 -3.97 -27.83 14.34
CA GLN A 607 -3.45 -26.59 13.82
C GLN A 607 -4.50 -25.83 13.00
N TYR A 608 -4.56 -24.53 13.19
CA TYR A 608 -5.25 -23.58 12.33
C TYR A 608 -4.20 -22.69 11.67
N LEU A 609 -3.97 -22.90 10.38
CA LEU A 609 -2.97 -22.15 9.61
C LEU A 609 -3.66 -21.27 8.57
N PHE A 610 -3.41 -19.96 8.62
CA PHE A 610 -3.90 -19.02 7.64
C PHE A 610 -2.76 -18.56 6.73
N CYS A 611 -2.92 -18.78 5.42
CA CYS A 611 -1.91 -18.44 4.40
C CYS A 611 -2.47 -17.43 3.43
N ILE A 612 -1.71 -16.37 3.16
CA ILE A 612 -1.98 -15.39 2.12
C ILE A 612 -0.87 -15.48 1.09
N THR A 613 -1.22 -15.68 -0.19
CA THR A 613 -0.23 -15.70 -1.27
C THR A 613 -0.02 -14.31 -1.88
N ALA A 614 0.90 -14.18 -2.84
CA ALA A 614 1.23 -12.91 -3.47
C ALA A 614 1.55 -13.04 -4.97
N GLN A 615 1.75 -14.24 -5.51
CA GLN A 615 2.23 -14.49 -6.87
C GLN A 615 1.42 -13.75 -7.94
N ASN A 616 0.10 -13.78 -7.80
CA ASN A 616 -0.82 -13.24 -8.80
C ASN A 616 -1.14 -11.76 -8.63
N HIS A 617 -0.46 -11.05 -7.72
CA HIS A 617 -0.66 -9.61 -7.52
C HIS A 617 -0.42 -8.82 -8.83
N GLY A 618 -1.19 -7.74 -9.02
CA GLY A 618 -1.19 -6.93 -10.23
C GLY A 618 0.17 -6.33 -10.63
N GLY A 619 0.17 -5.67 -11.77
CA GLY A 619 1.35 -5.26 -12.51
C GLY A 619 1.71 -6.30 -13.58
N TYR A 620 0.70 -6.76 -14.32
CA TYR A 620 0.86 -7.69 -15.44
C TYR A 620 1.39 -6.96 -16.69
N ASP A 621 1.60 -7.71 -17.79
CA ASP A 621 2.27 -7.25 -19.00
C ASP A 621 3.76 -6.89 -18.75
N THR A 622 4.39 -7.72 -17.93
CA THR A 622 5.82 -7.55 -17.58
C THR A 622 6.75 -7.99 -18.72
N GLY A 623 6.24 -8.68 -19.74
CA GLY A 623 7.04 -9.30 -20.79
C GLY A 623 7.87 -10.50 -20.32
N LEU A 624 7.79 -10.87 -19.03
CA LEU A 624 8.47 -12.05 -18.50
C LEU A 624 7.86 -13.33 -19.07
N ALA A 625 8.70 -14.23 -19.55
CA ALA A 625 8.26 -15.52 -19.99
C ALA A 625 7.78 -16.34 -18.79
N VAL A 626 6.48 -16.33 -18.55
CA VAL A 626 5.86 -17.42 -17.77
C VAL A 626 6.06 -18.68 -18.62
N ASN A 627 6.65 -19.73 -18.06
CA ASN A 627 6.90 -20.99 -18.78
C ASN A 627 5.56 -21.73 -19.02
N SER A 628 4.78 -21.20 -19.94
CA SER A 628 3.43 -21.65 -20.32
C SER A 628 3.18 -21.31 -21.78
N GLN A 629 2.48 -22.23 -22.49
CA GLN A 629 2.05 -22.05 -23.87
C GLN A 629 0.57 -21.67 -23.98
N LEU A 630 -0.08 -21.36 -22.87
CA LEU A 630 -1.48 -20.96 -22.83
C LEU A 630 -1.70 -19.68 -23.63
N GLU A 631 -2.66 -19.75 -24.54
CA GLU A 631 -3.12 -18.60 -25.37
C GLU A 631 -4.61 -18.39 -25.18
N ILE A 632 -5.06 -17.13 -25.14
CA ILE A 632 -6.48 -16.78 -25.17
C ILE A 632 -7.01 -16.95 -26.58
N LEU A 633 -7.99 -17.85 -26.76
CA LEU A 633 -8.66 -18.11 -28.06
C LEU A 633 -9.95 -17.29 -28.20
N SER A 634 -10.66 -17.06 -27.07
CA SER A 634 -11.87 -16.23 -26.98
C SER A 634 -11.89 -15.56 -25.59
N PRO A 635 -12.25 -14.29 -25.48
CA PRO A 635 -12.71 -13.37 -26.54
C PRO A 635 -11.61 -12.94 -27.51
N ALA A 636 -12.01 -12.61 -28.74
CA ALA A 636 -11.06 -12.09 -29.72
C ALA A 636 -10.57 -10.70 -29.35
N GLY A 637 -9.26 -10.51 -29.29
CA GLY A 637 -8.65 -9.23 -28.90
C GLY A 637 -7.16 -9.39 -28.58
N SER A 638 -6.57 -8.34 -28.05
CA SER A 638 -5.22 -8.37 -27.49
C SER A 638 -5.30 -7.99 -26.02
N TYR A 639 -4.99 -8.94 -25.16
CA TYR A 639 -5.14 -8.81 -23.71
C TYR A 639 -3.85 -9.25 -23.01
N PRO A 640 -2.75 -8.49 -23.11
CA PRO A 640 -1.45 -8.89 -22.59
C PRO A 640 -1.44 -9.09 -21.07
N CYS A 641 -2.18 -8.24 -20.30
CA CYS A 641 -2.29 -8.41 -18.85
C CYS A 641 -3.05 -9.69 -18.50
N ALA A 642 -4.21 -9.92 -19.10
CA ALA A 642 -4.99 -11.13 -18.89
C ALA A 642 -4.24 -12.39 -19.34
N GLN A 643 -3.50 -12.31 -20.45
CA GLN A 643 -2.70 -13.42 -20.97
C GLN A 643 -1.60 -13.83 -19.97
N GLU A 644 -0.86 -12.86 -19.42
CA GLU A 644 0.16 -13.13 -18.41
C GLU A 644 -0.49 -13.65 -17.10
N TYR A 645 -1.58 -13.04 -16.66
CA TYR A 645 -2.32 -13.47 -15.47
C TYR A 645 -2.79 -14.94 -15.57
N LEU A 646 -3.40 -15.34 -16.68
CA LEU A 646 -3.86 -16.73 -16.86
C LEU A 646 -2.72 -17.73 -16.84
N ARG A 647 -1.55 -17.37 -17.36
CA ARG A 647 -0.33 -18.19 -17.29
C ARG A 647 0.20 -18.29 -15.84
N LEU A 648 0.03 -17.24 -15.02
CA LEU A 648 0.36 -17.29 -13.59
C LEU A 648 -0.58 -18.24 -12.84
N LEU A 649 -1.86 -18.27 -13.19
CA LEU A 649 -2.82 -19.21 -12.60
C LEU A 649 -2.44 -20.68 -12.85
N GLN A 650 -1.84 -21.03 -14.00
CA GLN A 650 -1.30 -22.38 -14.20
C GLN A 650 -0.19 -22.71 -13.19
N LYS A 651 0.64 -21.73 -12.80
CA LYS A 651 1.63 -21.92 -11.73
C LYS A 651 0.96 -22.08 -10.37
N THR A 652 -0.10 -21.32 -10.09
CA THR A 652 -0.91 -21.47 -8.87
C THR A 652 -1.51 -22.89 -8.78
N ASP A 653 -2.10 -23.37 -9.87
CA ASP A 653 -2.68 -24.71 -9.95
C ASP A 653 -1.64 -25.81 -9.67
N ALA A 654 -0.47 -25.70 -10.28
CA ALA A 654 0.64 -26.64 -10.05
C ALA A 654 1.12 -26.62 -8.60
N ALA A 655 1.28 -25.43 -8.01
CA ALA A 655 1.68 -25.28 -6.61
C ALA A 655 0.61 -25.84 -5.65
N PHE A 656 -0.66 -25.61 -5.94
CA PHE A 656 -1.77 -26.16 -5.16
C PHE A 656 -1.83 -27.69 -5.26
N ALA A 657 -1.53 -28.26 -6.44
CA ALA A 657 -1.43 -29.70 -6.62
C ALA A 657 -0.34 -30.32 -5.71
N GLU A 658 0.82 -29.68 -5.61
CA GLU A 658 1.88 -30.13 -4.71
C GLU A 658 1.45 -30.08 -3.24
N LEU A 659 0.78 -29.00 -2.83
CA LEU A 659 0.24 -28.84 -1.47
C LEU A 659 -0.79 -29.91 -1.13
N VAL A 660 -1.79 -30.12 -2.00
CA VAL A 660 -2.81 -31.16 -1.81
C VAL A 660 -2.18 -32.55 -1.76
N ASN A 661 -1.20 -32.87 -2.62
CA ASN A 661 -0.52 -34.14 -2.61
C ASN A 661 0.30 -34.35 -1.33
N TYR A 662 0.91 -33.31 -0.77
CA TYR A 662 1.55 -33.36 0.54
C TYR A 662 0.55 -33.77 1.63
N PHE A 663 -0.58 -33.06 1.77
CA PHE A 663 -1.58 -33.35 2.80
C PHE A 663 -2.34 -34.66 2.55
N ARG A 664 -2.51 -35.09 1.29
CA ARG A 664 -3.06 -36.41 0.95
C ARG A 664 -2.22 -37.56 1.51
N ALA A 665 -0.91 -37.36 1.65
CA ALA A 665 0.00 -38.34 2.22
C ALA A 665 0.09 -38.31 3.76
N GLN A 666 -0.47 -37.27 4.41
CA GLN A 666 -0.45 -37.15 5.87
C GLN A 666 -1.51 -38.05 6.53
N PRO A 667 -1.19 -38.68 7.68
CA PRO A 667 -2.15 -39.48 8.43
C PRO A 667 -3.16 -38.67 9.22
N GLU A 668 -2.84 -37.41 9.56
CA GLU A 668 -3.70 -36.53 10.34
C GLU A 668 -4.83 -35.98 9.46
N PRO A 669 -6.10 -36.04 9.93
CA PRO A 669 -7.21 -35.41 9.22
C PRO A 669 -6.92 -33.91 8.99
N THR A 670 -6.99 -33.51 7.74
CA THR A 670 -6.70 -32.12 7.36
C THR A 670 -7.73 -31.64 6.32
N ILE A 671 -8.25 -30.45 6.51
CA ILE A 671 -9.16 -29.75 5.60
C ILE A 671 -8.49 -28.48 5.09
N ILE A 672 -8.56 -28.24 3.78
CA ILE A 672 -8.05 -27.06 3.11
C ILE A 672 -9.22 -26.31 2.50
N LEU A 673 -9.37 -25.03 2.88
CA LEU A 673 -10.23 -24.10 2.17
C LEU A 673 -9.37 -23.02 1.54
N MET A 674 -9.42 -22.88 0.20
CA MET A 674 -8.76 -21.81 -0.53
C MET A 674 -9.82 -20.95 -1.23
N PHE A 675 -9.65 -19.61 -1.22
CA PHE A 675 -10.53 -18.67 -1.90
C PHE A 675 -9.73 -17.50 -2.49
N GLY A 676 -10.28 -16.86 -3.54
CA GLY A 676 -9.72 -15.64 -4.11
C GLY A 676 -10.17 -14.40 -3.35
N ASP A 677 -9.29 -13.42 -3.19
CA ASP A 677 -9.57 -12.19 -2.43
C ASP A 677 -10.26 -11.11 -3.28
N HIS A 678 -9.99 -11.03 -4.57
CA HIS A 678 -10.62 -10.14 -5.56
C HIS A 678 -10.26 -10.56 -6.99
N LEU A 679 -10.94 -9.99 -7.99
CA LEU A 679 -10.56 -10.16 -9.38
C LEU A 679 -9.23 -9.46 -9.68
N PRO A 680 -8.46 -9.94 -10.68
CA PRO A 680 -7.22 -9.30 -11.12
C PRO A 680 -7.50 -7.95 -11.79
N ALA A 681 -6.54 -7.02 -11.68
CA ALA A 681 -6.56 -5.75 -12.40
C ALA A 681 -6.02 -5.95 -13.83
N VAL A 682 -6.81 -6.55 -14.70
CA VAL A 682 -6.53 -6.77 -16.13
C VAL A 682 -7.33 -5.79 -17.00
N GLU A 683 -7.21 -5.91 -18.32
CA GLU A 683 -7.92 -5.03 -19.27
C GLU A 683 -9.43 -5.04 -19.02
N GLU A 684 -10.04 -3.86 -19.00
CA GLU A 684 -11.50 -3.70 -18.81
C GLU A 684 -12.30 -4.37 -19.93
N GLU A 685 -11.79 -4.33 -21.16
CA GLU A 685 -12.38 -4.99 -22.33
C GLU A 685 -12.39 -6.52 -22.17
N PHE A 686 -11.34 -7.09 -21.54
CA PHE A 686 -11.31 -8.51 -21.24
C PHE A 686 -12.36 -8.87 -20.18
N LEU A 687 -12.43 -8.12 -19.06
CA LEU A 687 -13.44 -8.34 -18.03
C LEU A 687 -14.87 -8.23 -18.58
N ASN A 688 -15.14 -7.19 -19.37
CA ASN A 688 -16.47 -7.00 -19.98
C ASN A 688 -16.83 -8.10 -20.99
N ALA A 689 -15.85 -8.71 -21.64
CA ALA A 689 -16.07 -9.79 -22.59
C ALA A 689 -16.18 -11.17 -21.95
N THR A 690 -15.61 -11.37 -20.76
CA THR A 690 -15.54 -12.69 -20.10
C THR A 690 -16.52 -12.83 -18.93
N LEU A 691 -16.90 -11.75 -18.26
CA LEU A 691 -17.84 -11.81 -17.15
C LEU A 691 -19.29 -11.82 -17.63
N PRO A 692 -20.22 -12.46 -16.89
CA PRO A 692 -21.64 -12.52 -17.27
C PRO A 692 -22.27 -11.14 -17.37
N GLU A 693 -22.91 -10.86 -18.52
CA GLU A 693 -23.70 -9.64 -18.67
C GLU A 693 -24.85 -9.62 -17.65
N ASN A 694 -25.10 -8.45 -17.05
CA ASN A 694 -26.17 -8.19 -16.10
C ASN A 694 -26.06 -8.88 -14.73
N ASP A 695 -24.95 -9.54 -14.42
CA ASP A 695 -24.69 -10.00 -13.05
C ASP A 695 -23.99 -8.89 -12.25
N ILE A 696 -24.74 -8.29 -11.32
CA ILE A 696 -24.26 -7.19 -10.47
C ILE A 696 -23.12 -7.63 -9.54
N PHE A 697 -22.99 -8.93 -9.28
CA PHE A 697 -21.95 -9.49 -8.42
C PHE A 697 -20.73 -9.97 -9.21
N ALA A 698 -20.78 -10.00 -10.55
CA ALA A 698 -19.72 -10.58 -11.37
C ALA A 698 -18.33 -10.03 -11.04
N LEU A 699 -18.20 -8.70 -10.87
CA LEU A 699 -16.94 -8.05 -10.50
C LEU A 699 -16.44 -8.36 -9.07
N TYR A 700 -17.33 -8.91 -8.23
CA TYR A 700 -17.03 -9.24 -6.84
C TYR A 700 -16.94 -10.76 -6.62
N THR A 701 -17.14 -11.58 -7.66
CA THR A 701 -17.17 -13.03 -7.54
C THR A 701 -15.81 -13.62 -7.81
N THR A 702 -15.31 -14.39 -6.83
CA THR A 702 -14.08 -15.19 -6.92
C THR A 702 -14.39 -16.65 -6.58
N PRO A 703 -13.57 -17.62 -7.01
CA PRO A 703 -13.79 -19.03 -6.64
C PRO A 703 -13.38 -19.32 -5.21
N PHE A 704 -13.94 -20.41 -4.66
CA PHE A 704 -13.37 -21.10 -3.53
C PHE A 704 -13.37 -22.62 -3.76
N ILE A 705 -12.42 -23.30 -3.12
CA ILE A 705 -12.35 -24.76 -3.11
C ILE A 705 -12.15 -25.25 -1.67
N LEU A 706 -12.90 -26.30 -1.29
CA LEU A 706 -12.77 -26.96 -0.01
C LEU A 706 -12.46 -28.43 -0.25
N TRP A 707 -11.29 -28.87 0.18
CA TRP A 707 -10.79 -30.22 0.05
C TRP A 707 -10.36 -30.79 1.40
N ALA A 708 -10.48 -32.10 1.58
CA ALA A 708 -9.97 -32.78 2.76
C ALA A 708 -9.29 -34.09 2.37
N ASN A 709 -8.32 -34.54 3.19
CA ASN A 709 -7.71 -35.88 3.04
C ASN A 709 -8.53 -37.02 3.67
N TYR A 710 -9.76 -36.70 4.09
CA TYR A 710 -10.71 -37.66 4.66
C TYR A 710 -12.11 -37.43 4.06
N ASP A 711 -13.03 -38.36 4.25
CA ASP A 711 -14.39 -38.25 3.71
C ASP A 711 -15.21 -37.24 4.54
N LEU A 712 -15.61 -36.14 3.90
CA LEU A 712 -16.45 -35.07 4.48
C LEU A 712 -17.95 -35.43 4.42
N GLY A 713 -18.33 -36.56 3.81
CA GLY A 713 -19.74 -36.97 3.64
C GLY A 713 -20.56 -36.00 2.75
N LEU A 714 -19.91 -35.25 1.86
CA LEU A 714 -20.56 -34.24 1.03
C LEU A 714 -21.38 -34.89 -0.10
N ASP A 715 -22.54 -34.29 -0.39
CA ASP A 715 -23.36 -34.68 -1.55
C ASP A 715 -22.71 -34.15 -2.83
N LYS A 716 -22.10 -35.05 -3.60
CA LYS A 716 -21.42 -34.74 -4.88
C LYS A 716 -22.39 -34.24 -5.98
N SER A 717 -23.70 -34.42 -5.77
CA SER A 717 -24.75 -33.94 -6.68
C SER A 717 -25.32 -32.56 -6.29
N ALA A 718 -24.87 -31.98 -5.20
CA ALA A 718 -25.31 -30.67 -4.75
C ALA A 718 -24.96 -29.59 -5.79
N PRO A 719 -25.82 -28.58 -5.97
CA PRO A 719 -25.52 -27.46 -6.84
C PRO A 719 -24.30 -26.69 -6.33
N GLU A 720 -23.63 -25.98 -7.24
CA GLU A 720 -22.51 -25.14 -6.92
C GLU A 720 -22.86 -24.14 -5.82
N VAL A 721 -21.99 -24.05 -4.82
CA VAL A 721 -22.22 -23.24 -3.62
C VAL A 721 -21.82 -21.79 -3.92
N THR A 722 -22.71 -20.83 -3.65
CA THR A 722 -22.38 -19.41 -3.71
C THR A 722 -22.63 -18.76 -2.35
N MET A 723 -21.63 -17.98 -1.87
CA MET A 723 -21.74 -17.26 -0.59
C MET A 723 -20.84 -16.02 -0.57
N SER A 724 -21.16 -15.06 0.30
CA SER A 724 -20.21 -13.96 0.56
C SER A 724 -19.10 -14.39 1.52
N SER A 725 -17.95 -13.71 1.43
CA SER A 725 -16.69 -14.07 2.13
C SER A 725 -16.83 -14.13 3.66
N ASN A 726 -17.72 -13.34 4.24
CA ASN A 726 -18.02 -13.36 5.69
C ASN A 726 -18.60 -14.70 6.19
N TYR A 727 -19.08 -15.56 5.30
CA TYR A 727 -19.64 -16.88 5.67
C TYR A 727 -18.62 -18.01 5.58
N LEU A 728 -17.51 -17.85 4.86
CA LEU A 728 -16.56 -18.92 4.56
C LEU A 728 -16.10 -19.71 5.78
N PHE A 729 -15.73 -19.01 6.86
CA PHE A 729 -15.26 -19.68 8.05
C PHE A 729 -16.38 -20.44 8.78
N SER A 730 -17.60 -19.89 8.87
CA SER A 730 -18.73 -20.60 9.47
C SER A 730 -19.16 -21.81 8.63
N TYR A 731 -19.02 -21.73 7.30
CA TYR A 731 -19.26 -22.84 6.39
C TYR A 731 -18.22 -23.98 6.60
N LEU A 732 -16.94 -23.59 6.74
CA LEU A 732 -15.89 -24.55 7.03
C LEU A 732 -16.14 -25.28 8.36
N LEU A 733 -16.52 -24.57 9.42
CA LEU A 733 -16.81 -25.19 10.73
C LEU A 733 -17.99 -26.16 10.66
N GLU A 734 -19.07 -25.80 9.95
CA GLU A 734 -20.22 -26.69 9.74
C GLU A 734 -19.80 -27.94 8.96
N THR A 735 -19.03 -27.80 7.89
CA THR A 735 -18.57 -28.92 7.07
C THR A 735 -17.62 -29.85 7.85
N ALA A 736 -16.82 -29.32 8.74
CA ALA A 736 -15.90 -30.09 9.59
C ALA A 736 -16.55 -30.62 10.88
N ASP A 737 -17.83 -30.42 11.09
CA ASP A 737 -18.60 -30.77 12.31
C ASP A 737 -17.93 -30.22 13.60
N LEU A 738 -17.48 -28.97 13.53
CA LEU A 738 -16.81 -28.28 14.63
C LEU A 738 -17.77 -27.38 15.40
N PRO A 739 -17.54 -27.15 16.71
CA PRO A 739 -18.32 -26.23 17.52
C PRO A 739 -18.38 -24.84 16.96
N MET A 740 -19.49 -24.11 17.18
CA MET A 740 -19.73 -22.76 16.68
C MET A 740 -20.07 -21.78 17.80
N THR A 741 -19.56 -20.57 17.71
CA THR A 741 -20.02 -19.45 18.53
C THR A 741 -21.41 -18.97 18.07
N GLY A 742 -22.08 -18.15 18.88
CA GLY A 742 -23.36 -17.55 18.53
C GLY A 742 -23.29 -16.72 17.23
N LEU A 743 -22.17 -16.02 17.00
CA LEU A 743 -21.94 -15.30 15.76
C LEU A 743 -21.95 -16.23 14.55
N GLN A 744 -21.23 -17.34 14.59
CA GLN A 744 -21.14 -18.30 13.49
C GLN A 744 -22.50 -18.97 13.23
N LYS A 745 -23.27 -19.31 14.26
CA LYS A 745 -24.65 -19.82 14.12
C LYS A 745 -25.59 -18.79 13.48
N MET A 746 -25.44 -17.50 13.85
CA MET A 746 -26.20 -16.42 13.21
C MET A 746 -25.79 -16.29 11.74
N LEU A 747 -24.50 -16.37 11.40
CA LEU A 747 -24.02 -16.31 10.03
C LEU A 747 -24.54 -17.49 9.19
N ARG A 748 -24.65 -18.70 9.76
CA ARG A 748 -25.28 -19.85 9.08
C ARG A 748 -26.79 -19.63 8.85
N THR A 749 -27.48 -19.00 9.79
CA THR A 749 -28.88 -18.61 9.63
C THR A 749 -29.05 -17.54 8.54
N LEU A 750 -28.14 -16.55 8.52
CA LEU A 750 -28.12 -15.53 7.46
C LEU A 750 -27.85 -16.15 6.08
N TYR A 751 -26.86 -17.03 5.97
CA TYR A 751 -26.53 -17.74 4.74
C TYR A 751 -27.75 -18.52 4.18
N ALA A 752 -28.48 -19.20 5.02
CA ALA A 752 -29.64 -19.96 4.60
C ALA A 752 -30.75 -19.10 3.98
N GLU A 753 -30.87 -17.83 4.36
CA GLU A 753 -31.88 -16.89 3.84
C GLU A 753 -31.29 -15.92 2.82
N TYR A 754 -30.03 -15.50 3.01
CA TYR A 754 -29.30 -14.50 2.20
C TYR A 754 -27.89 -14.98 1.92
N PRO A 755 -27.69 -15.89 0.94
CA PRO A 755 -26.35 -16.43 0.65
C PRO A 755 -25.33 -15.35 0.28
N VAL A 756 -25.76 -14.21 -0.24
CA VAL A 756 -24.88 -13.09 -0.53
C VAL A 756 -25.33 -11.83 0.20
N ILE A 757 -24.42 -11.28 1.02
CA ILE A 757 -24.53 -9.92 1.61
C ILE A 757 -23.25 -9.19 1.25
N SER A 758 -23.31 -8.29 0.27
CA SER A 758 -22.15 -7.62 -0.33
C SER A 758 -22.38 -6.12 -0.44
N VAL A 759 -21.31 -5.37 -0.65
CA VAL A 759 -21.36 -3.93 -0.98
C VAL A 759 -22.23 -3.62 -2.19
N ALA A 760 -22.36 -4.57 -3.13
CA ALA A 760 -23.20 -4.46 -4.32
C ALA A 760 -24.70 -4.69 -4.05
N GLY A 761 -25.05 -5.28 -2.89
CA GLY A 761 -26.43 -5.63 -2.53
C GLY A 761 -26.52 -7.01 -1.89
N VAL A 762 -27.72 -7.56 -1.88
CA VAL A 762 -28.03 -8.84 -1.25
C VAL A 762 -28.71 -9.77 -2.25
N LEU A 763 -28.37 -11.06 -2.21
CA LEU A 763 -29.06 -12.12 -2.90
C LEU A 763 -29.84 -12.96 -1.87
N ASP A 764 -31.13 -13.17 -2.10
CA ASP A 764 -31.91 -14.09 -1.26
C ASP A 764 -31.75 -15.55 -1.72
N ARG A 765 -32.24 -16.49 -0.92
CA ARG A 765 -32.15 -17.93 -1.21
C ARG A 765 -32.84 -18.36 -2.49
N ASP A 766 -33.77 -17.54 -2.99
CA ASP A 766 -34.54 -17.80 -4.22
C ASP A 766 -33.86 -17.18 -5.46
N GLY A 767 -32.65 -16.55 -5.25
CA GLY A 767 -31.88 -15.91 -6.30
C GLY A 767 -32.34 -14.49 -6.65
N ASN A 768 -33.20 -13.85 -5.84
CA ASN A 768 -33.63 -12.48 -6.10
C ASN A 768 -32.66 -11.46 -5.56
N TYR A 769 -32.32 -10.50 -6.38
CA TYR A 769 -31.51 -9.35 -5.98
C TYR A 769 -32.31 -8.33 -5.15
N ILE A 770 -31.72 -7.92 -4.02
CA ILE A 770 -32.29 -6.90 -3.12
C ILE A 770 -31.23 -5.78 -3.00
N ASN A 771 -31.58 -4.56 -3.39
CA ASN A 771 -30.67 -3.44 -3.26
C ASN A 771 -30.34 -3.11 -1.80
N ALA A 772 -29.17 -2.50 -1.55
CA ALA A 772 -28.67 -2.25 -0.21
C ALA A 772 -29.64 -1.46 0.70
N ALA A 773 -30.38 -0.50 0.15
CA ALA A 773 -31.33 0.31 0.92
C ALA A 773 -32.52 -0.53 1.42
N ALA A 774 -33.09 -1.37 0.57
CA ALA A 774 -34.18 -2.28 0.93
C ALA A 774 -33.69 -3.41 1.86
N ALA A 775 -32.48 -3.92 1.62
CA ALA A 775 -31.90 -4.98 2.43
C ALA A 775 -31.61 -4.54 3.88
N ALA A 776 -31.21 -3.28 4.10
CA ALA A 776 -30.98 -2.74 5.44
C ALA A 776 -32.20 -2.76 6.37
N ASP A 777 -33.42 -2.79 5.79
CA ASP A 777 -34.68 -2.87 6.55
C ASP A 777 -35.12 -4.31 6.85
N LEU A 778 -34.48 -5.31 6.25
CA LEU A 778 -34.79 -6.72 6.52
C LEU A 778 -34.41 -7.09 7.96
N PRO A 779 -35.32 -7.77 8.71
CA PRO A 779 -35.13 -7.98 10.14
C PRO A 779 -33.80 -8.67 10.49
N LEU A 780 -33.42 -9.73 9.78
CA LEU A 780 -32.24 -10.52 10.07
C LEU A 780 -30.96 -9.75 9.71
N ILE A 781 -30.94 -9.00 8.60
CA ILE A 781 -29.81 -8.14 8.20
C ILE A 781 -29.65 -6.97 9.18
N ARG A 782 -30.75 -6.38 9.63
CA ARG A 782 -30.73 -5.33 10.64
C ARG A 782 -30.20 -5.85 11.99
N ASP A 783 -30.61 -7.04 12.39
CA ASP A 783 -30.09 -7.67 13.62
C ASP A 783 -28.58 -7.93 13.48
N TYR A 784 -28.13 -8.40 12.31
CA TYR A 784 -26.70 -8.54 12.03
C TYR A 784 -25.97 -7.19 12.11
N SER A 785 -26.55 -6.10 11.60
CA SER A 785 -25.95 -4.76 11.72
C SER A 785 -25.77 -4.33 13.19
N TYR A 786 -26.72 -4.67 14.09
CA TYR A 786 -26.61 -4.39 15.52
C TYR A 786 -25.48 -5.19 16.17
N MET A 787 -25.39 -6.48 15.82
CA MET A 787 -24.34 -7.35 16.35
C MET A 787 -22.97 -6.91 15.84
N GLN A 788 -22.81 -6.61 14.54
CA GLN A 788 -21.55 -6.12 14.00
C GLN A 788 -21.15 -4.77 14.61
N TYR A 789 -22.06 -3.83 14.80
CA TYR A 789 -21.76 -2.56 15.46
C TYR A 789 -21.32 -2.76 16.92
N ASN A 790 -22.00 -3.64 17.66
CA ASN A 790 -21.57 -4.04 19.00
C ASN A 790 -20.19 -4.68 19.00
N TYR A 791 -19.91 -5.52 18.03
CA TYR A 791 -18.65 -6.23 17.86
C TYR A 791 -17.50 -5.26 17.55
N LEU A 792 -17.57 -4.53 16.44
CA LEU A 792 -16.48 -3.72 15.95
C LEU A 792 -16.33 -2.37 16.68
N VAL A 793 -17.44 -1.72 17.07
CA VAL A 793 -17.41 -0.35 17.62
C VAL A 793 -17.53 -0.33 19.14
N LYS A 794 -18.29 -1.25 19.73
CA LYS A 794 -18.46 -1.36 21.19
C LYS A 794 -17.54 -2.43 21.80
N HIS A 795 -16.69 -3.07 20.98
CA HIS A 795 -15.71 -4.10 21.38
C HIS A 795 -16.35 -5.28 22.14
N ALA A 796 -17.49 -5.74 21.65
CA ALA A 796 -18.26 -6.86 22.21
C ALA A 796 -18.57 -6.75 23.74
N LYS A 797 -18.60 -5.53 24.29
CA LYS A 797 -18.84 -5.31 25.74
C LYS A 797 -20.22 -5.79 26.22
N THR A 798 -21.17 -5.92 25.30
CA THR A 798 -22.50 -6.45 25.56
C THR A 798 -22.58 -7.81 24.90
N ALA A 799 -23.06 -8.82 25.63
CA ALA A 799 -23.20 -10.17 25.12
C ALA A 799 -21.90 -10.77 24.54
N SER A 800 -20.80 -10.66 25.28
CA SER A 800 -19.48 -11.19 24.85
C SER A 800 -19.53 -12.71 24.59
N GLU A 801 -20.37 -13.42 25.33
CA GLU A 801 -20.62 -14.84 25.17
C GLU A 801 -21.16 -15.27 23.80
N PHE A 802 -21.71 -14.33 23.03
CA PHE A 802 -22.16 -14.56 21.67
C PHE A 802 -20.99 -14.70 20.67
N TYR A 803 -19.87 -14.08 20.95
CA TYR A 803 -18.68 -14.03 20.09
C TYR A 803 -17.60 -15.04 20.49
N GLN A 804 -17.76 -15.72 21.62
CA GLN A 804 -16.78 -16.64 22.20
C GLN A 804 -17.47 -17.94 22.60
N PHE A 805 -16.70 -19.02 22.75
CA PHE A 805 -17.21 -20.25 23.29
C PHE A 805 -17.48 -20.13 24.78
N HIS A 806 -18.43 -20.91 25.29
CA HIS A 806 -18.62 -21.08 26.74
C HIS A 806 -17.49 -21.97 27.30
N GLN A 807 -16.85 -21.53 28.36
CA GLN A 807 -15.83 -22.30 29.10
C GLN A 807 -16.48 -23.37 30.00
#